data_0c435bbf38fc338acf5cb88d3f85c3af
#
_entry.id   0c435bbf38fc338acf5cb88d3f85c3af
#
_cell.length_a   1.000
_cell.length_b   1.000
_cell.length_c   1.000
_cell.angle_alpha   90.00
_cell.angle_beta   90.00
_cell.angle_gamma   90.00
#
_symmetry.space_group_name_H-M   'P 1'
#
loop_
_entity.id
_entity.type
_entity.pdbx_description
1 polymer ?
#
loop_
_entity_poly.entity_id
_entity_poly.type
_entity_poly.pdbx_seq_one_letter_code
_entity_poly.pdbx_strand_id
1 'polypeptide(L)'
;MRTPGPIAVLALFAALCSAAFAPVTAVLATQSVETKPTEPAAATVTWSRDIAPLVYEHCTTCHHPGGAGPFSLLTYGDARRWAPQMVIVTQSRFMPPWLPEPGYGDFADVRRLSDHEQALIQQWAKLGTPEGDPKDAPTPPHYDATWTLGKPDLILKVPRPYKLNAGGTDVFRNFILPYPLKQTHYIRALEILPGTPQIVHHANVIIDRTASYRREHPADWQGGIPGMELLVDSGNRFEPDSHFLFWKPDTPVLVEPPGMSWRLDPGNDLILNMHLKPSGKPETLDAQVGLYFTDQPPTKFPMLLQLDRDDALNIPAGDAHFVVEDSLKLPVDVDVLGVYPHAHYLGHDLEGWAILPDGEKKWLVWIRNWDIDRQSVYRYKEPLFLPKGSVLHMKYTYDNSANNVHNPNSPPIRVQAGNRSVDEMSHLWVQVLPVNVAPNAPDPRLLLEEAWMRNRLSKAPDDRVGLYNLASALVGEGKFSEAVTVYEQDLKLDPSDPRTLTALSVALDGAGDWKEAETRLRRAIEAHPDACDARYDLASVELRHEELNSAESDFRDQLAHCAEDAEVHAGLGLALAKEGQNDAARTEFQRSLELDPNDEAALLGEGELEAGGGQMQQAIDTLSKAVSVDPTSTDALEQLARAYAQSGQLGKALDELRDAAGVKPDDPLLHSAISQVLAATGNLDEAIEEQRAALKLLEDDPDGWNNLGVLEARTGHTASARDDFEHALKLQPDHAEAKANLARLQGHD
;
A
#
# COMPACT_ATOMS: atom_id res chain seq x y z
N MET A 1 23.86 -62.83 19.71
CA MET A 1 25.17 -63.34 19.27
C MET A 1 26.16 -62.21 19.19
N ARG A 2 27.07 -62.23 20.15
CA ARG A 2 28.49 -61.79 20.13
C ARG A 2 28.83 -60.37 19.58
N THR A 3 29.15 -59.51 20.49
CA THR A 3 30.26 -58.53 20.49
C THR A 3 31.62 -59.23 20.16
N PRO A 4 32.74 -58.55 19.85
CA PRO A 4 33.31 -57.50 20.72
C PRO A 4 34.06 -56.35 20.00
N GLY A 5 34.39 -55.32 20.78
CA GLY A 5 35.51 -54.41 20.57
C GLY A 5 36.90 -55.12 20.79
N PRO A 6 38.03 -54.49 21.02
CA PRO A 6 38.30 -53.15 21.58
C PRO A 6 39.65 -52.49 21.09
N ILE A 7 40.11 -51.50 21.87
CA ILE A 7 41.50 -51.11 22.27
C ILE A 7 42.25 -50.04 21.52
N ALA A 8 42.41 -48.97 22.27
CA ALA A 8 43.42 -47.96 22.40
C ALA A 8 44.90 -48.36 22.16
N VAL A 9 45.74 -47.39 21.81
CA VAL A 9 47.12 -47.26 22.33
C VAL A 9 47.62 -45.80 22.25
N LEU A 10 48.05 -45.34 23.41
CA LEU A 10 48.94 -44.18 23.65
C LEU A 10 50.33 -44.43 23.06
N ALA A 11 51.03 -43.39 22.64
CA ALA A 11 52.49 -43.34 22.70
C ALA A 11 52.99 -41.88 22.82
N LEU A 12 53.54 -41.66 23.99
CA LEU A 12 54.47 -40.62 24.42
C LEU A 12 55.82 -40.78 23.73
N PHE A 13 56.50 -39.72 23.32
CA PHE A 13 57.98 -39.70 23.28
C PHE A 13 58.53 -38.31 23.64
N ALA A 14 59.34 -38.31 24.72
CA ALA A 14 60.23 -37.26 25.16
C ALA A 14 61.68 -37.61 24.74
N ALA A 15 62.48 -36.60 24.44
CA ALA A 15 63.95 -36.66 24.51
C ALA A 15 64.47 -35.20 24.45
N LEU A 16 64.92 -34.58 25.48
CA LEU A 16 66.25 -34.64 26.22
C LEU A 16 67.46 -34.13 25.41
N CYS A 17 67.92 -32.96 25.94
CA CYS A 17 69.28 -32.55 26.23
C CYS A 17 70.36 -32.42 25.17
N SER A 18 70.99 -31.22 25.08
CA SER A 18 72.44 -31.13 25.48
C SER A 18 72.84 -29.68 25.68
N ALA A 19 73.45 -29.45 26.80
CA ALA A 19 74.13 -28.22 27.26
C ALA A 19 75.55 -28.14 26.67
N ALA A 20 76.05 -26.94 26.34
CA ALA A 20 77.50 -26.66 26.25
C ALA A 20 77.76 -25.30 26.90
N PHE A 21 78.62 -25.37 27.92
CA PHE A 21 79.20 -24.23 28.69
C PHE A 21 80.28 -23.58 27.84
N ALA A 22 80.40 -22.24 27.89
CA ALA A 22 81.61 -21.47 27.67
C ALA A 22 81.54 -20.14 28.45
N PRO A 23 82.68 -19.55 28.82
CA PRO A 23 82.80 -18.82 30.08
C PRO A 23 82.60 -17.32 30.02
N VAL A 24 82.23 -16.79 31.18
CA VAL A 24 81.96 -15.41 31.51
C VAL A 24 83.22 -14.54 31.42
N THR A 25 83.17 -13.44 30.68
CA THR A 25 84.03 -12.27 30.91
C THR A 25 83.13 -11.08 31.23
N ALA A 26 83.26 -10.59 32.46
CA ALA A 26 82.49 -9.41 32.91
C ALA A 26 83.07 -8.13 32.28
N VAL A 27 82.26 -7.39 31.60
CA VAL A 27 82.48 -5.99 31.22
C VAL A 27 81.37 -5.20 31.89
N LEU A 28 81.78 -4.37 32.88
CA LEU A 28 80.96 -3.36 33.50
C LEU A 28 80.60 -2.27 32.45
N ALA A 29 79.41 -2.32 31.93
CA ALA A 29 78.82 -1.24 31.16
C ALA A 29 77.72 -0.58 32.03
N THR A 30 77.90 0.70 32.30
CA THR A 30 76.92 1.57 32.93
C THR A 30 75.62 1.54 32.15
N GLN A 31 74.54 0.94 32.70
CA GLN A 31 73.20 1.01 32.16
C GLN A 31 72.63 2.42 32.38
N SER A 32 72.51 3.16 31.32
CA SER A 32 71.53 4.23 31.25
C SER A 32 70.12 3.59 31.32
N VAL A 33 69.38 3.96 32.33
CA VAL A 33 67.94 3.58 32.44
C VAL A 33 67.17 4.24 31.28
N GLU A 34 66.99 3.49 30.22
CA GLU A 34 65.93 3.83 29.23
C GLU A 34 64.59 3.62 29.92
N THR A 35 63.92 4.71 30.25
CA THR A 35 62.51 4.70 30.61
C THR A 35 61.74 4.21 29.37
N LYS A 36 61.21 2.96 29.44
CA LYS A 36 60.27 2.44 28.52
C LYS A 36 59.12 3.48 28.36
N PRO A 37 58.73 3.85 27.14
CA PRO A 37 57.57 4.69 26.99
C PRO A 37 56.41 3.99 27.69
N THR A 38 55.81 4.62 28.67
CA THR A 38 54.53 4.22 29.24
C THR A 38 53.55 4.18 28.06
N GLU A 39 53.06 2.98 27.71
CA GLU A 39 51.86 2.87 26.87
C GLU A 39 50.83 3.87 27.42
N PRO A 40 50.23 4.69 26.56
CA PRO A 40 49.19 5.58 27.05
C PRO A 40 48.14 4.72 27.76
N ALA A 41 47.89 5.04 29.02
CA ALA A 41 46.88 4.36 29.83
C ALA A 41 45.61 4.30 28.98
N ALA A 42 45.11 3.09 28.70
CA ALA A 42 43.87 2.90 27.95
C ALA A 42 42.80 3.85 28.53
N ALA A 43 42.30 4.75 27.71
CA ALA A 43 41.40 5.78 28.17
C ALA A 43 40.22 5.13 28.90
N THR A 44 40.04 5.48 30.19
CA THR A 44 38.97 4.91 31.02
C THR A 44 37.61 5.21 30.37
N VAL A 45 36.79 4.17 30.14
CA VAL A 45 35.41 4.33 29.61
C VAL A 45 34.58 5.08 30.65
N THR A 46 33.94 6.16 30.24
CA THR A 46 33.15 7.03 31.13
C THR A 46 31.73 7.22 30.60
N TRP A 47 30.81 7.60 31.50
CA TRP A 47 29.45 7.95 31.10
C TRP A 47 29.46 9.09 30.09
N SER A 48 30.05 10.22 30.43
CA SER A 48 29.95 11.46 29.65
C SER A 48 30.46 11.31 28.22
N ARG A 49 31.56 10.62 28.00
CA ARG A 49 32.21 10.52 26.69
C ARG A 49 31.71 9.32 25.87
N ASP A 50 31.50 8.16 26.53
CA ASP A 50 31.36 6.89 25.82
C ASP A 50 29.95 6.29 25.93
N ILE A 51 29.27 6.44 27.07
CA ILE A 51 28.01 5.75 27.35
C ILE A 51 26.78 6.62 27.09
N ALA A 52 26.84 7.91 27.45
CA ALA A 52 25.71 8.81 27.21
C ALA A 52 25.33 8.90 25.74
N PRO A 53 26.26 9.02 24.77
CA PRO A 53 25.92 8.97 23.35
C PRO A 53 25.14 7.70 22.98
N LEU A 54 25.62 6.51 23.38
CA LEU A 54 24.97 5.23 23.10
C LEU A 54 23.59 5.12 23.72
N VAL A 55 23.47 5.55 24.98
CA VAL A 55 22.18 5.49 25.69
C VAL A 55 21.17 6.46 25.05
N TYR A 56 21.64 7.64 24.66
CA TYR A 56 20.74 8.64 24.02
C TYR A 56 20.27 8.18 22.63
N GLU A 57 21.12 7.51 21.87
CA GLU A 57 20.80 6.99 20.56
C GLU A 57 19.89 5.75 20.62
N HIS A 58 20.21 4.78 21.49
CA HIS A 58 19.59 3.45 21.43
C HIS A 58 18.55 3.15 22.52
N CYS A 59 18.52 3.93 23.62
CA CYS A 59 17.71 3.57 24.79
C CYS A 59 16.65 4.60 25.15
N THR A 60 16.97 5.89 25.04
CA THR A 60 16.12 6.95 25.62
C THR A 60 14.85 7.22 24.86
N THR A 61 14.71 6.75 23.60
CA THR A 61 13.43 6.81 22.86
C THR A 61 12.29 6.16 23.65
N CYS A 62 12.60 5.10 24.42
CA CYS A 62 11.63 4.44 25.28
C CYS A 62 11.84 4.77 26.76
N HIS A 63 13.12 4.87 27.19
CA HIS A 63 13.52 5.03 28.58
C HIS A 63 13.67 6.52 28.96
N HIS A 64 12.57 7.26 28.91
CA HIS A 64 12.45 8.65 29.35
C HIS A 64 11.17 8.83 30.20
N PRO A 65 11.03 9.91 30.98
CA PRO A 65 9.80 10.19 31.72
C PRO A 65 8.58 10.28 30.78
N GLY A 66 7.56 9.46 31.01
CA GLY A 66 6.37 9.37 30.14
C GLY A 66 6.52 8.45 28.91
N GLY A 67 7.69 7.88 28.65
CA GLY A 67 7.92 6.91 27.60
C GLY A 67 7.37 5.51 27.92
N ALA A 68 7.52 4.58 26.98
CA ALA A 68 7.07 3.19 27.13
C ALA A 68 7.91 2.37 28.11
N GLY A 69 9.19 2.74 28.28
CA GLY A 69 10.11 2.04 29.19
C GLY A 69 9.71 2.23 30.66
N PRO A 70 9.93 1.20 31.51
CA PRO A 70 9.49 1.24 32.92
C PRO A 70 10.31 2.21 33.81
N PHE A 71 11.39 2.76 33.31
CA PHE A 71 12.27 3.70 34.00
C PHE A 71 13.02 4.59 33.01
N SER A 72 13.50 5.75 33.48
CA SER A 72 14.32 6.66 32.66
C SER A 72 15.78 6.24 32.63
N LEU A 73 16.51 6.58 31.53
CA LEU A 73 17.95 6.49 31.37
C LEU A 73 18.57 7.83 30.90
N LEU A 74 17.85 8.94 31.04
CA LEU A 74 18.28 10.25 30.55
C LEU A 74 19.45 10.85 31.32
N THR A 75 19.64 10.44 32.59
CA THR A 75 20.68 11.01 33.42
C THR A 75 21.76 9.98 33.80
N TYR A 76 22.97 10.47 34.13
CA TYR A 76 24.01 9.61 34.69
C TYR A 76 23.52 8.83 35.91
N GLY A 77 22.79 9.48 36.81
CA GLY A 77 22.23 8.85 38.01
C GLY A 77 21.28 7.70 37.71
N ASP A 78 20.46 7.87 36.68
CA ASP A 78 19.53 6.82 36.20
C ASP A 78 20.32 5.64 35.61
N ALA A 79 21.20 5.90 34.66
CA ALA A 79 22.00 4.88 33.97
C ALA A 79 22.89 4.12 34.96
N ARG A 80 23.53 4.82 35.91
CA ARG A 80 24.35 4.20 36.99
C ARG A 80 23.52 3.23 37.83
N ARG A 81 22.31 3.63 38.18
CA ARG A 81 21.39 2.80 38.99
C ARG A 81 21.05 1.49 38.27
N TRP A 82 20.87 1.54 36.96
CA TRP A 82 20.44 0.41 36.13
C TRP A 82 21.60 -0.30 35.40
N ALA A 83 22.84 0.12 35.59
CA ALA A 83 24.00 -0.42 34.89
C ALA A 83 24.11 -1.96 34.92
N PRO A 84 23.90 -2.66 36.03
CA PRO A 84 23.93 -4.12 36.05
C PRO A 84 22.85 -4.73 35.15
N GLN A 85 21.65 -4.15 35.16
CA GLN A 85 20.53 -4.60 34.30
C GLN A 85 20.85 -4.33 32.84
N MET A 86 21.37 -3.14 32.50
CA MET A 86 21.80 -2.79 31.16
C MET A 86 22.78 -3.82 30.59
N VAL A 87 23.78 -4.25 31.38
CA VAL A 87 24.73 -5.30 30.96
C VAL A 87 24.01 -6.60 30.61
N ILE A 88 23.12 -7.08 31.48
CA ILE A 88 22.40 -8.34 31.27
C ILE A 88 21.54 -8.30 30.00
N VAL A 89 20.73 -7.25 29.87
CA VAL A 89 19.76 -7.17 28.77
C VAL A 89 20.41 -6.87 27.41
N THR A 90 21.57 -6.16 27.40
CA THR A 90 22.30 -5.93 26.15
C THR A 90 23.12 -7.14 25.72
N GLN A 91 23.73 -7.88 26.67
CA GLN A 91 24.43 -9.14 26.39
C GLN A 91 23.52 -10.22 25.84
N SER A 92 22.33 -10.37 26.43
CA SER A 92 21.30 -11.29 25.91
C SER A 92 20.64 -10.81 24.64
N ARG A 93 20.98 -9.61 24.16
CA ARG A 93 20.31 -8.93 23.02
C ARG A 93 18.81 -8.75 23.23
N PHE A 94 18.39 -8.73 24.50
CA PHE A 94 17.02 -8.41 24.87
C PHE A 94 16.71 -6.93 24.64
N MET A 95 17.68 -6.04 24.87
CA MET A 95 17.60 -4.60 24.61
C MET A 95 18.82 -4.13 23.82
N PRO A 96 18.65 -3.17 22.89
CA PRO A 96 17.37 -2.65 22.36
C PRO A 96 16.55 -3.72 21.63
N PRO A 97 15.21 -3.57 21.52
CA PRO A 97 14.33 -4.57 20.89
C PRO A 97 14.52 -4.58 19.36
N TRP A 98 15.34 -5.50 18.87
CA TRP A 98 15.59 -5.71 17.44
C TRP A 98 15.77 -7.20 17.15
N LEU A 99 14.91 -7.77 16.31
CA LEU A 99 14.88 -9.21 16.08
C LEU A 99 15.68 -9.69 14.86
N PRO A 100 15.70 -8.97 13.69
CA PRO A 100 16.36 -9.48 12.50
C PRO A 100 17.87 -9.73 12.70
N GLU A 101 18.36 -10.84 12.15
CA GLU A 101 19.77 -11.17 12.15
C GLU A 101 20.57 -10.25 11.20
N PRO A 102 21.81 -9.88 11.54
CA PRO A 102 22.66 -9.07 10.67
C PRO A 102 22.96 -9.78 9.36
N GLY A 103 22.90 -9.03 8.23
CA GLY A 103 23.17 -9.55 6.89
C GLY A 103 21.97 -10.25 6.22
N TYR A 104 20.81 -10.25 6.87
CA TYR A 104 19.57 -10.82 6.35
C TYR A 104 18.49 -9.76 6.14
N GLY A 105 18.85 -8.71 5.46
CA GLY A 105 18.11 -7.50 5.18
C GLY A 105 18.91 -6.26 5.56
N ASP A 106 18.91 -5.22 4.72
CA ASP A 106 19.52 -3.91 5.02
C ASP A 106 18.43 -2.93 5.41
N PHE A 107 18.12 -2.92 6.70
CA PHE A 107 16.99 -2.15 7.23
C PHE A 107 17.40 -0.74 7.65
N ALA A 108 16.47 0.19 7.51
CA ALA A 108 16.54 1.49 8.17
C ALA A 108 16.36 1.33 9.70
N ASP A 109 16.75 2.34 10.46
CA ASP A 109 16.49 2.46 11.91
C ASP A 109 16.92 1.24 12.74
N VAL A 110 18.02 0.58 12.35
CA VAL A 110 18.58 -0.57 13.08
C VAL A 110 18.96 -0.15 14.51
N ARG A 111 18.30 -0.74 15.49
CA ARG A 111 18.51 -0.43 16.92
C ARG A 111 19.53 -1.34 17.61
N ARG A 112 20.03 -2.36 16.91
CA ARG A 112 20.96 -3.33 17.48
C ARG A 112 22.29 -2.69 17.83
N LEU A 113 22.72 -2.88 19.07
CA LEU A 113 24.08 -2.51 19.48
C LEU A 113 25.11 -3.38 18.79
N SER A 114 26.19 -2.78 18.32
CA SER A 114 27.38 -3.50 17.87
C SER A 114 28.06 -4.22 19.03
N ASP A 115 28.90 -5.21 18.73
CA ASP A 115 29.68 -5.91 19.76
C ASP A 115 30.64 -4.95 20.52
N HIS A 116 31.13 -3.89 19.85
CA HIS A 116 31.92 -2.85 20.45
C HIS A 116 31.13 -2.03 21.49
N GLU A 117 29.93 -1.58 21.13
CA GLU A 117 29.06 -0.80 22.02
C GLU A 117 28.64 -1.62 23.25
N GLN A 118 28.32 -2.91 23.05
CA GLN A 118 28.04 -3.82 24.16
C GLN A 118 29.26 -3.96 25.09
N ALA A 119 30.44 -4.09 24.50
CA ALA A 119 31.70 -4.17 25.29
C ALA A 119 31.95 -2.88 26.07
N LEU A 120 31.66 -1.70 25.53
CA LEU A 120 31.76 -0.42 26.25
C LEU A 120 30.82 -0.38 27.47
N ILE A 121 29.55 -0.80 27.32
CA ILE A 121 28.60 -0.85 28.46
C ILE A 121 29.09 -1.80 29.54
N GLN A 122 29.60 -2.99 29.17
CA GLN A 122 30.16 -3.96 30.12
C GLN A 122 31.38 -3.42 30.84
N GLN A 123 32.30 -2.80 30.08
CA GLN A 123 33.53 -2.22 30.65
C GLN A 123 33.20 -1.08 31.61
N TRP A 124 32.28 -0.19 31.25
CA TRP A 124 31.84 0.90 32.10
C TRP A 124 31.26 0.40 33.42
N ALA A 125 30.35 -0.59 33.36
CA ALA A 125 29.79 -1.20 34.57
C ALA A 125 30.85 -1.87 35.44
N LYS A 126 31.80 -2.61 34.81
CA LYS A 126 32.95 -3.27 35.53
C LYS A 126 33.88 -2.28 36.20
N LEU A 127 34.06 -1.09 35.63
CA LEU A 127 34.89 -0.01 36.20
C LEU A 127 34.20 0.75 37.35
N GLY A 128 33.00 0.34 37.75
CA GLY A 128 32.21 1.01 38.79
C GLY A 128 31.48 2.25 38.34
N THR A 129 31.15 2.29 37.04
CA THR A 129 30.35 3.34 36.39
C THR A 129 30.92 4.75 36.52
N PRO A 130 32.17 5.04 36.12
CA PRO A 130 32.74 6.39 36.24
C PRO A 130 31.95 7.39 35.37
N GLU A 131 31.74 8.60 35.93
CA GLU A 131 30.96 9.65 35.24
C GLU A 131 31.76 10.31 34.10
N GLY A 132 33.02 10.61 34.37
CA GLY A 132 33.86 11.42 33.47
C GLY A 132 33.64 12.92 33.64
N ASP A 133 34.19 13.75 32.75
CA ASP A 133 33.92 15.19 32.77
C ASP A 133 32.50 15.45 32.19
N PRO A 134 31.63 16.09 32.94
CA PRO A 134 30.26 16.41 32.44
C PRO A 134 30.24 17.25 31.16
N LYS A 135 31.34 17.96 30.84
CA LYS A 135 31.48 18.74 29.62
C LYS A 135 31.58 17.89 28.34
N ASP A 136 32.04 16.63 28.52
CA ASP A 136 32.13 15.67 27.40
C ASP A 136 30.79 15.01 27.08
N ALA A 137 29.78 15.16 27.94
CA ALA A 137 28.46 14.58 27.69
C ALA A 137 27.71 15.35 26.64
N PRO A 138 27.05 14.66 25.66
CA PRO A 138 26.14 15.30 24.74
C PRO A 138 24.93 15.86 25.50
N THR A 139 24.27 16.84 24.91
CA THR A 139 23.00 17.35 25.46
C THR A 139 21.98 16.22 25.49
N PRO A 140 21.35 15.94 26.64
CA PRO A 140 20.26 14.94 26.68
C PRO A 140 19.15 15.28 25.72
N PRO A 141 18.62 14.28 25.00
CA PRO A 141 17.46 14.50 24.14
C PRO A 141 16.27 14.96 24.98
N HIS A 142 15.48 15.84 24.41
CA HIS A 142 14.27 16.34 25.03
C HIS A 142 13.06 15.60 24.43
N TYR A 143 12.21 15.05 25.30
CA TYR A 143 11.02 14.32 24.92
C TYR A 143 9.80 15.08 25.47
N ASP A 144 9.16 15.82 24.59
CA ASP A 144 7.85 16.40 24.91
C ASP A 144 6.75 15.40 24.54
N ALA A 145 5.66 15.41 25.30
CA ALA A 145 4.42 14.71 24.93
C ALA A 145 3.67 15.48 23.81
N THR A 146 4.43 15.92 22.81
CA THR A 146 3.94 16.73 21.68
C THR A 146 4.30 16.06 20.37
N TRP A 147 3.73 16.57 19.31
CA TRP A 147 3.93 16.09 17.96
C TRP A 147 5.38 16.26 17.49
N THR A 148 6.02 15.20 17.07
CA THR A 148 7.45 15.17 16.67
C THR A 148 7.71 15.99 15.41
N LEU A 149 6.77 15.95 14.45
CA LEU A 149 6.85 16.71 13.20
C LEU A 149 6.28 18.13 13.32
N GLY A 150 6.01 18.59 14.54
CA GLY A 150 5.30 19.84 14.78
C GLY A 150 3.78 19.65 14.75
N LYS A 151 3.02 20.76 14.73
CA LYS A 151 1.56 20.70 14.77
C LYS A 151 1.00 20.00 13.52
N PRO A 152 0.21 18.91 13.66
CA PRO A 152 -0.47 18.30 12.53
C PRO A 152 -1.49 19.23 11.86
N ASP A 153 -1.75 19.00 10.59
CA ASP A 153 -2.79 19.70 9.82
C ASP A 153 -4.18 19.29 10.29
N LEU A 154 -4.36 18.00 10.65
CA LEU A 154 -5.58 17.45 11.22
C LEU A 154 -5.26 16.55 12.41
N ILE A 155 -6.03 16.69 13.48
CA ILE A 155 -5.95 15.80 14.65
C ILE A 155 -7.29 15.09 14.81
N LEU A 156 -7.28 13.77 14.66
CA LEU A 156 -8.41 12.90 14.97
C LEU A 156 -8.25 12.32 16.38
N LYS A 157 -9.36 12.17 17.09
CA LYS A 157 -9.36 11.65 18.47
C LYS A 157 -10.32 10.49 18.60
N VAL A 158 -9.97 9.54 19.46
CA VAL A 158 -10.94 8.52 19.87
C VAL A 158 -12.19 9.23 20.41
N PRO A 159 -13.40 8.84 19.94
CA PRO A 159 -14.63 9.58 20.28
C PRO A 159 -14.94 9.64 21.78
N ARG A 160 -14.54 8.60 22.52
CA ARG A 160 -14.63 8.52 23.98
C ARG A 160 -13.39 7.85 24.56
N PRO A 161 -12.77 8.39 25.63
CA PRO A 161 -11.67 7.71 26.32
C PRO A 161 -12.07 6.32 26.79
N TYR A 162 -11.22 5.33 26.52
CA TYR A 162 -11.44 3.93 26.85
C TYR A 162 -10.80 3.59 28.21
N LYS A 163 -11.56 2.96 29.10
CA LYS A 163 -11.08 2.52 30.42
C LYS A 163 -10.61 1.08 30.34
N LEU A 164 -9.30 0.87 30.55
CA LEU A 164 -8.70 -0.46 30.65
C LEU A 164 -8.67 -0.90 32.12
N ASN A 165 -9.13 -2.09 32.41
CA ASN A 165 -9.09 -2.68 33.76
C ASN A 165 -7.65 -2.98 34.20
N ALA A 166 -7.45 -3.10 35.52
CA ALA A 166 -6.15 -3.38 36.12
C ALA A 166 -5.55 -4.75 35.73
N GLY A 167 -6.38 -5.70 35.43
CA GLY A 167 -5.97 -7.08 35.10
C GLY A 167 -6.93 -7.73 34.12
N GLY A 168 -6.61 -8.92 33.70
CA GLY A 168 -7.31 -9.66 32.67
C GLY A 168 -6.35 -10.06 31.54
N THR A 169 -6.92 -10.52 30.43
CA THR A 169 -6.19 -10.78 29.19
C THR A 169 -5.99 -9.51 28.40
N ASP A 170 -5.15 -9.57 27.40
CA ASP A 170 -4.98 -8.51 26.39
C ASP A 170 -6.32 -8.12 25.76
N VAL A 171 -6.44 -6.85 25.41
CA VAL A 171 -7.67 -6.25 24.88
C VAL A 171 -7.42 -5.67 23.50
N PHE A 172 -8.23 -6.06 22.54
CA PHE A 172 -8.25 -5.46 21.20
C PHE A 172 -9.46 -4.54 21.06
N ARG A 173 -9.24 -3.33 20.50
CA ARG A 173 -10.27 -2.33 20.28
C ARG A 173 -10.07 -1.61 18.96
N ASN A 174 -11.17 -1.50 18.22
CA ASN A 174 -11.26 -0.75 16.97
C ASN A 174 -11.96 0.58 17.23
N PHE A 175 -11.23 1.68 17.14
CA PHE A 175 -11.78 3.03 17.30
C PHE A 175 -11.98 3.64 15.92
N ILE A 176 -13.22 3.98 15.59
CA ILE A 176 -13.55 4.67 14.35
C ILE A 176 -13.30 6.16 14.52
N LEU A 177 -12.53 6.73 13.60
CA LEU A 177 -12.14 8.14 13.53
C LEU A 177 -12.67 8.73 12.22
N PRO A 178 -13.91 9.24 12.18
CA PRO A 178 -14.50 9.80 10.97
C PRO A 178 -13.67 10.97 10.43
N TYR A 179 -13.44 11.00 9.13
CA TYR A 179 -12.78 12.11 8.46
C TYR A 179 -13.75 13.31 8.37
N PRO A 180 -13.44 14.47 9.00
CA PRO A 180 -14.41 15.54 9.18
C PRO A 180 -14.40 16.60 8.07
N LEU A 181 -13.42 16.56 7.15
CA LEU A 181 -13.25 17.59 6.13
C LEU A 181 -14.10 17.27 4.89
N LYS A 182 -14.45 18.32 4.15
CA LYS A 182 -15.28 18.24 2.95
C LYS A 182 -14.48 18.26 1.65
N GLN A 183 -13.17 18.11 1.74
CA GLN A 183 -12.26 18.10 0.59
C GLN A 183 -11.30 16.95 0.75
N THR A 184 -10.88 16.39 -0.38
CA THR A 184 -9.82 15.39 -0.46
C THR A 184 -8.49 15.98 0.00
N HIS A 185 -7.74 15.22 0.79
CA HIS A 185 -6.37 15.55 1.16
C HIS A 185 -5.45 14.37 0.96
N TYR A 186 -4.18 14.66 0.71
CA TYR A 186 -3.14 13.65 0.60
C TYR A 186 -2.29 13.65 1.86
N ILE A 187 -2.09 12.47 2.45
CA ILE A 187 -1.42 12.30 3.73
C ILE A 187 0.01 11.83 3.48
N ARG A 188 0.98 12.64 3.89
CA ARG A 188 2.42 12.32 3.78
C ARG A 188 3.03 11.75 5.05
N ALA A 189 2.38 11.93 6.19
CA ALA A 189 2.85 11.39 7.46
C ALA A 189 1.71 11.25 8.47
N LEU A 190 1.88 10.30 9.39
CA LEU A 190 0.95 10.01 10.47
C LEU A 190 1.74 9.84 11.78
N GLU A 191 1.19 10.39 12.86
CA GLU A 191 1.73 10.27 14.20
C GLU A 191 0.63 9.91 15.20
N ILE A 192 0.90 8.97 16.11
CA ILE A 192 -0.07 8.55 17.14
C ILE A 192 0.41 9.00 18.52
N LEU A 193 -0.44 9.76 19.22
CA LEU A 193 -0.27 10.05 20.65
C LEU A 193 -1.28 9.21 21.43
N PRO A 194 -0.85 8.11 22.07
CA PRO A 194 -1.78 7.19 22.72
C PRO A 194 -2.32 7.70 24.07
N GLY A 195 -1.81 8.80 24.60
CA GLY A 195 -2.14 9.32 25.94
C GLY A 195 -1.48 8.50 27.06
N THR A 196 -1.57 7.20 27.02
CA THR A 196 -0.97 6.27 28.00
C THR A 196 -0.18 5.19 27.29
N PRO A 197 1.08 5.46 26.87
CA PRO A 197 1.86 4.54 26.03
C PRO A 197 2.18 3.19 26.69
N GLN A 198 2.23 3.14 28.02
CA GLN A 198 2.56 1.94 28.80
C GLN A 198 1.54 0.80 28.67
N ILE A 199 0.32 1.10 28.27
CA ILE A 199 -0.74 0.08 28.08
C ILE A 199 -0.93 -0.28 26.61
N VAL A 200 -0.26 0.40 25.67
CA VAL A 200 -0.39 0.12 24.26
C VAL A 200 0.75 -0.81 23.82
N HIS A 201 0.38 -1.99 23.32
CA HIS A 201 1.34 -2.91 22.74
C HIS A 201 1.68 -2.48 21.29
N HIS A 202 0.65 -2.32 20.45
CA HIS A 202 0.75 -1.76 19.11
C HIS A 202 -0.61 -1.20 18.66
N ALA A 203 -0.58 -0.49 17.53
CA ALA A 203 -1.76 -0.04 16.82
C ALA A 203 -1.56 -0.21 15.31
N ASN A 204 -2.66 -0.52 14.61
CA ASN A 204 -2.77 -0.43 13.15
C ASN A 204 -3.75 0.67 12.81
N VAL A 205 -3.49 1.40 11.75
CA VAL A 205 -4.46 2.33 11.16
C VAL A 205 -4.93 1.74 9.84
N ILE A 206 -6.23 1.57 9.71
CA ILE A 206 -6.88 1.05 8.50
C ILE A 206 -7.76 2.16 7.93
N ILE A 207 -7.77 2.31 6.62
CA ILE A 207 -8.58 3.30 5.91
C ILE A 207 -9.85 2.60 5.45
N ASP A 208 -11.00 2.94 6.04
CA ASP A 208 -12.32 2.49 5.60
C ASP A 208 -12.90 3.52 4.63
N ARG A 209 -12.73 3.26 3.34
CA ARG A 209 -13.10 4.20 2.29
C ARG A 209 -14.60 4.36 2.10
N THR A 210 -15.36 3.37 2.51
CA THR A 210 -16.82 3.35 2.38
C THR A 210 -17.54 3.61 3.70
N ALA A 211 -16.80 3.78 4.80
CA ALA A 211 -17.34 3.82 6.16
C ALA A 211 -18.22 2.58 6.50
N SER A 212 -17.90 1.43 5.90
CA SER A 212 -18.64 0.18 6.06
C SER A 212 -18.66 -0.29 7.50
N TYR A 213 -17.51 -0.24 8.16
CA TYR A 213 -17.38 -0.70 9.55
C TYR A 213 -18.25 0.12 10.53
N ARG A 214 -18.38 1.43 10.28
CA ARG A 214 -19.29 2.29 11.07
C ARG A 214 -20.76 1.99 10.79
N ARG A 215 -21.13 1.71 9.53
CA ARG A 215 -22.51 1.35 9.16
C ARG A 215 -22.93 0.01 9.80
N GLU A 216 -22.02 -0.95 9.87
CA GLU A 216 -22.29 -2.25 10.49
C GLU A 216 -22.41 -2.19 12.01
N HIS A 217 -21.82 -1.16 12.65
CA HIS A 217 -21.79 -1.00 14.12
C HIS A 217 -22.41 0.31 14.60
N PRO A 218 -23.67 0.61 14.26
CA PRO A 218 -24.26 1.94 14.50
C PRO A 218 -24.46 2.29 15.99
N ALA A 219 -24.58 1.30 16.88
CA ALA A 219 -24.96 1.54 18.28
C ALA A 219 -23.77 1.86 19.20
N ASP A 220 -22.60 1.27 19.01
CA ASP A 220 -21.49 1.27 20.00
C ASP A 220 -20.13 1.72 19.47
N TRP A 221 -20.04 2.19 18.26
CA TRP A 221 -18.76 2.53 17.64
C TRP A 221 -17.94 3.59 18.43
N GLN A 222 -18.62 4.50 19.13
CA GLN A 222 -17.95 5.58 19.88
C GLN A 222 -17.15 5.07 21.09
N GLY A 223 -17.45 3.89 21.63
CA GLY A 223 -16.77 3.29 22.78
C GLY A 223 -15.60 2.39 22.40
N GLY A 224 -15.33 2.24 21.13
CA GLY A 224 -14.40 1.25 20.58
C GLY A 224 -15.03 -0.13 20.51
N ILE A 225 -15.03 -0.70 19.31
CA ILE A 225 -15.62 -2.02 19.00
C ILE A 225 -14.64 -3.11 19.43
N PRO A 226 -15.06 -4.13 20.19
CA PRO A 226 -14.18 -5.20 20.62
C PRO A 226 -13.88 -6.16 19.46
N GLY A 227 -12.66 -6.65 19.38
CA GLY A 227 -12.23 -7.66 18.43
C GLY A 227 -10.89 -7.34 17.79
N MET A 228 -10.28 -8.34 17.21
CA MET A 228 -9.04 -8.24 16.45
C MET A 228 -9.35 -8.23 14.95
N GLU A 229 -10.39 -8.95 14.56
CA GLU A 229 -10.85 -9.00 13.17
C GLU A 229 -11.46 -7.66 12.75
N LEU A 230 -11.03 -7.20 11.61
CA LEU A 230 -11.53 -6.01 10.99
C LEU A 230 -11.77 -6.32 9.51
N LEU A 231 -13.03 -6.41 9.14
CA LEU A 231 -13.44 -6.47 7.74
C LEU A 231 -13.98 -5.12 7.35
N VAL A 232 -13.33 -4.46 6.41
CA VAL A 232 -13.79 -3.23 5.79
C VAL A 232 -14.09 -3.49 4.32
N ASP A 233 -15.15 -2.87 3.83
CA ASP A 233 -15.44 -2.89 2.40
C ASP A 233 -14.59 -1.81 1.72
N SER A 234 -13.69 -2.20 0.84
CA SER A 234 -12.86 -1.28 0.06
C SER A 234 -13.62 -0.63 -1.11
N GLY A 235 -14.89 -1.00 -1.31
CA GLY A 235 -15.67 -0.60 -2.47
C GLY A 235 -15.19 -1.32 -3.74
N ASN A 236 -15.66 -0.84 -4.91
CA ASN A 236 -15.29 -1.39 -6.22
C ASN A 236 -13.92 -0.86 -6.72
N ARG A 237 -13.17 -0.14 -5.89
CA ARG A 237 -11.88 0.44 -6.26
C ARG A 237 -10.77 -0.43 -5.74
N PHE A 238 -9.84 -0.78 -6.63
CA PHE A 238 -8.60 -1.41 -6.29
C PHE A 238 -7.64 -0.36 -5.67
N GLU A 239 -7.89 -0.02 -4.43
CA GLU A 239 -6.94 0.68 -3.56
C GLU A 239 -6.89 -0.07 -2.25
N PRO A 240 -6.14 -1.17 -2.17
CA PRO A 240 -5.89 -1.79 -0.89
C PRO A 240 -5.13 -0.80 -0.01
N ASP A 241 -5.32 -0.88 1.29
CA ASP A 241 -4.48 -0.22 2.26
C ASP A 241 -3.07 -0.80 2.17
N SER A 242 -2.34 -0.28 1.18
CA SER A 242 -1.04 -0.80 0.77
C SER A 242 0.10 -0.20 1.58
N HIS A 243 -0.23 0.57 2.61
CA HIS A 243 0.72 1.23 3.49
C HIS A 243 0.87 0.46 4.81
N PHE A 244 2.11 0.30 5.26
CA PHE A 244 2.38 -0.20 6.61
C PHE A 244 2.07 0.87 7.65
N LEU A 245 0.81 1.07 7.99
CA LEU A 245 0.36 1.99 9.02
C LEU A 245 0.36 1.30 10.42
N PHE A 246 1.40 0.52 10.67
CA PHE A 246 1.65 -0.15 11.94
C PHE A 246 2.50 0.76 12.84
N TRP A 247 2.06 0.91 14.09
CA TRP A 247 2.71 1.74 15.08
C TRP A 247 2.80 1.02 16.44
N LYS A 248 3.86 1.29 17.17
CA LYS A 248 4.01 0.94 18.59
C LYS A 248 4.78 2.06 19.31
N PRO A 249 4.76 2.11 20.67
CA PRO A 249 5.30 3.24 21.42
C PRO A 249 6.78 3.57 21.18
N ASP A 250 7.54 2.68 20.59
CA ASP A 250 8.95 2.84 20.24
C ASP A 250 9.21 3.03 18.72
N THR A 251 8.15 3.10 17.92
CA THR A 251 8.27 3.30 16.47
C THR A 251 8.51 4.78 16.16
N PRO A 252 9.42 5.11 15.23
CA PRO A 252 9.53 6.45 14.66
C PRO A 252 8.20 6.90 14.04
N VAL A 253 8.07 8.21 13.82
CA VAL A 253 6.93 8.77 13.09
C VAL A 253 6.83 8.12 11.72
N LEU A 254 5.61 7.75 11.32
CA LEU A 254 5.36 7.17 10.00
C LEU A 254 5.35 8.29 8.96
N VAL A 255 6.43 8.41 8.21
CA VAL A 255 6.58 9.34 7.09
C VAL A 255 6.65 8.52 5.81
N GLU A 256 5.75 8.81 4.88
CA GLU A 256 5.73 8.12 3.60
C GLU A 256 6.87 8.60 2.69
N PRO A 257 7.46 7.70 1.90
CA PRO A 257 8.44 8.09 0.88
C PRO A 257 7.86 9.08 -0.14
N PRO A 258 8.68 9.90 -0.79
CA PRO A 258 8.22 10.84 -1.81
C PRO A 258 7.40 10.16 -2.92
N GLY A 259 6.23 10.71 -3.21
CA GLY A 259 5.29 10.19 -4.20
C GLY A 259 4.38 9.06 -3.69
N MET A 260 4.48 8.68 -2.41
CA MET A 260 3.66 7.63 -1.79
C MET A 260 2.67 8.17 -0.75
N SER A 261 2.30 9.46 -0.83
CA SER A 261 1.19 9.97 -0.04
C SER A 261 -0.08 9.15 -0.31
N TRP A 262 -0.93 8.98 0.70
CA TRP A 262 -2.20 8.28 0.51
C TRP A 262 -3.37 9.26 0.59
N ARG A 263 -4.41 8.96 -0.16
CA ARG A 263 -5.58 9.81 -0.33
C ARG A 263 -6.59 9.58 0.80
N LEU A 264 -7.23 10.65 1.26
CA LEU A 264 -8.33 10.61 2.23
C LEU A 264 -9.45 11.52 1.75
N ASP A 265 -10.62 10.93 1.49
CA ASP A 265 -11.77 11.59 0.90
C ASP A 265 -12.85 11.91 1.94
N PRO A 266 -13.74 12.87 1.66
CA PRO A 266 -14.95 13.06 2.44
C PRO A 266 -15.74 11.75 2.57
N GLY A 267 -16.21 11.44 3.78
CA GLY A 267 -16.95 10.20 4.05
C GLY A 267 -16.10 9.01 4.43
N ASN A 268 -14.77 9.05 4.23
CA ASN A 268 -13.89 7.99 4.72
C ASN A 268 -13.82 7.97 6.25
N ASP A 269 -13.48 6.81 6.79
CA ASP A 269 -13.12 6.63 8.20
C ASP A 269 -11.68 6.13 8.32
N LEU A 270 -10.98 6.57 9.36
CA LEU A 270 -9.81 5.86 9.83
C LEU A 270 -10.19 4.97 11.00
N ILE A 271 -9.76 3.71 10.97
CA ILE A 271 -9.97 2.80 12.08
C ILE A 271 -8.65 2.58 12.79
N LEU A 272 -8.59 3.03 14.04
CA LEU A 272 -7.44 2.82 14.91
C LEU A 272 -7.65 1.50 15.67
N ASN A 273 -7.09 0.41 15.14
CA ASN A 273 -7.09 -0.90 15.78
C ASN A 273 -5.94 -0.95 16.80
N MET A 274 -6.28 -1.11 18.09
CA MET A 274 -5.32 -1.06 19.18
C MET A 274 -5.29 -2.35 19.98
N HIS A 275 -4.08 -2.87 20.18
CA HIS A 275 -3.79 -3.94 21.13
C HIS A 275 -3.32 -3.34 22.46
N LEU A 276 -4.08 -3.60 23.52
CA LEU A 276 -3.87 -3.03 24.85
C LEU A 276 -3.52 -4.13 25.86
N LYS A 277 -2.51 -3.89 26.69
CA LYS A 277 -2.09 -4.78 27.79
C LYS A 277 -2.37 -4.13 29.16
N PRO A 278 -3.04 -4.82 30.10
CA PRO A 278 -3.25 -4.31 31.46
C PRO A 278 -1.92 -4.07 32.20
N SER A 279 -1.81 -2.94 32.85
CA SER A 279 -0.59 -2.51 33.60
C SER A 279 -0.57 -2.88 35.09
N GLY A 280 -1.59 -3.60 35.58
CA GLY A 280 -1.77 -3.91 37.00
C GLY A 280 -2.57 -2.85 37.78
N LYS A 281 -2.95 -1.75 37.14
CA LYS A 281 -3.85 -0.69 37.68
C LYS A 281 -4.84 -0.25 36.60
N PRO A 282 -6.00 0.32 36.99
CA PRO A 282 -6.91 0.89 36.01
C PRO A 282 -6.27 2.05 35.27
N GLU A 283 -6.33 2.04 33.92
CA GLU A 283 -5.77 3.09 33.07
C GLU A 283 -6.84 3.63 32.11
N THR A 284 -6.58 4.81 31.55
CA THR A 284 -7.46 5.40 30.56
C THR A 284 -6.67 5.68 29.29
N LEU A 285 -7.15 5.16 28.16
CA LEU A 285 -6.65 5.46 26.83
C LEU A 285 -7.42 6.66 26.29
N ASP A 286 -6.71 7.70 25.86
CA ASP A 286 -7.24 8.88 25.15
C ASP A 286 -6.33 9.17 23.95
N ALA A 287 -6.41 8.30 22.93
CA ALA A 287 -5.52 8.32 21.81
C ALA A 287 -5.91 9.40 20.78
N GLN A 288 -4.89 9.97 20.15
CA GLN A 288 -5.02 10.96 19.08
C GLN A 288 -4.14 10.52 17.91
N VAL A 289 -4.64 10.78 16.70
CA VAL A 289 -3.91 10.57 15.44
C VAL A 289 -3.72 11.91 14.76
N GLY A 290 -2.48 12.31 14.56
CA GLY A 290 -2.09 13.51 13.83
C GLY A 290 -1.79 13.16 12.38
N LEU A 291 -2.43 13.87 11.45
CA LEU A 291 -2.22 13.71 10.01
C LEU A 291 -1.51 14.96 9.46
N TYR A 292 -0.51 14.73 8.61
CA TYR A 292 0.27 15.78 7.96
C TYR A 292 0.00 15.71 6.46
N PHE A 293 -0.50 16.82 5.91
CA PHE A 293 -0.94 16.90 4.53
C PHE A 293 0.21 17.25 3.56
N THR A 294 -0.05 17.00 2.29
CA THR A 294 0.73 17.48 1.15
C THR A 294 -0.22 17.87 0.04
N ASP A 295 0.19 18.85 -0.78
CA ASP A 295 -0.57 19.25 -1.97
C ASP A 295 -0.26 18.37 -3.20
N GLN A 296 0.66 17.41 -3.04
CA GLN A 296 1.06 16.53 -4.13
C GLN A 296 0.31 15.21 -4.05
N PRO A 297 -0.48 14.85 -5.08
CA PRO A 297 -1.11 13.54 -5.16
C PRO A 297 -0.05 12.42 -5.23
N PRO A 298 -0.42 11.17 -4.89
CA PRO A 298 0.48 10.04 -5.04
C PRO A 298 0.81 9.78 -6.51
N THR A 299 2.06 9.45 -6.76
CA THR A 299 2.57 9.03 -8.07
C THR A 299 3.14 7.61 -8.03
N LYS A 300 3.18 7.01 -6.84
CA LYS A 300 3.68 5.66 -6.58
C LYS A 300 2.68 4.95 -5.69
N PHE A 301 2.27 3.77 -6.13
CA PHE A 301 1.22 2.99 -5.48
C PHE A 301 1.80 1.65 -5.03
N PRO A 302 2.18 1.52 -3.75
CA PRO A 302 2.68 0.26 -3.20
C PRO A 302 1.55 -0.77 -3.08
N MET A 303 1.93 -2.02 -2.81
CA MET A 303 1.02 -3.10 -2.50
C MET A 303 1.58 -3.94 -1.36
N LEU A 304 0.72 -4.45 -0.48
CA LEU A 304 1.04 -5.44 0.54
C LEU A 304 0.71 -6.83 0.02
N LEU A 305 1.72 -7.67 -0.10
CA LEU A 305 1.56 -9.10 -0.40
C LEU A 305 1.72 -9.89 0.90
N GLN A 306 0.92 -10.92 1.08
CA GLN A 306 1.01 -11.83 2.22
C GLN A 306 1.33 -13.24 1.76
N LEU A 307 2.36 -13.82 2.34
CA LEU A 307 2.57 -15.27 2.35
C LEU A 307 2.05 -15.80 3.68
N ASP A 308 1.30 -16.89 3.65
CA ASP A 308 0.73 -17.52 4.83
C ASP A 308 0.55 -19.02 4.65
N ARG A 309 0.50 -19.76 5.75
CA ARG A 309 0.21 -21.19 5.79
C ARG A 309 -0.63 -21.54 7.02
N ASP A 310 -1.59 -20.70 7.34
CA ASP A 310 -2.52 -20.93 8.46
C ASP A 310 -3.34 -22.18 8.24
N ASP A 311 -3.61 -22.54 6.98
CA ASP A 311 -4.23 -23.81 6.58
C ASP A 311 -3.48 -25.06 7.09
N ALA A 312 -2.15 -24.96 7.19
CA ALA A 312 -1.27 -26.04 7.61
C ALA A 312 -0.95 -26.02 9.11
N LEU A 313 -1.31 -24.96 9.84
CA LEU A 313 -1.02 -24.84 11.26
C LEU A 313 -1.86 -25.82 12.11
N ASN A 314 -1.22 -26.93 12.47
CA ASN A 314 -1.79 -27.93 13.36
C ASN A 314 -0.67 -28.56 14.20
N ILE A 315 -0.10 -27.76 15.10
CA ILE A 315 1.15 -28.00 15.82
C ILE A 315 0.93 -28.98 16.96
N PRO A 316 1.49 -30.21 16.90
CA PRO A 316 1.32 -31.21 17.98
C PRO A 316 1.93 -30.71 19.29
N ALA A 317 1.35 -31.15 20.41
CA ALA A 317 1.94 -30.94 21.72
C ALA A 317 3.32 -31.62 21.80
N GLY A 318 4.34 -30.90 22.25
CA GLY A 318 5.72 -31.36 22.40
C GLY A 318 6.57 -31.33 21.14
N ASP A 319 6.04 -30.91 20.00
CA ASP A 319 6.82 -30.73 18.78
C ASP A 319 7.64 -29.43 18.87
N ALA A 320 8.98 -29.56 18.85
CA ALA A 320 9.92 -28.47 18.97
C ALA A 320 10.37 -27.91 17.60
N HIS A 321 9.95 -28.51 16.48
CA HIS A 321 10.44 -28.17 15.14
C HIS A 321 9.37 -28.29 14.05
N PHE A 322 8.14 -27.89 14.36
CA PHE A 322 7.07 -27.84 13.36
C PHE A 322 7.36 -26.74 12.34
N VAL A 323 7.27 -27.08 11.05
CA VAL A 323 7.65 -26.16 9.96
C VAL A 323 6.48 -25.96 9.00
N VAL A 324 6.26 -24.71 8.61
CA VAL A 324 5.40 -24.37 7.47
C VAL A 324 6.18 -23.55 6.46
N GLU A 325 5.84 -23.70 5.18
CA GLU A 325 6.49 -22.99 4.07
C GLU A 325 5.45 -22.52 3.07
N ASP A 326 5.65 -21.31 2.52
CA ASP A 326 4.86 -20.76 1.43
C ASP A 326 5.76 -20.09 0.39
N SER A 327 5.23 -19.90 -0.83
CA SER A 327 5.95 -19.19 -1.88
C SER A 327 5.01 -18.52 -2.87
N LEU A 328 5.42 -17.33 -3.35
CA LEU A 328 4.67 -16.54 -4.30
C LEU A 328 5.60 -16.06 -5.44
N LYS A 329 5.24 -16.37 -6.68
CA LYS A 329 5.98 -15.91 -7.86
C LYS A 329 5.50 -14.52 -8.28
N LEU A 330 6.42 -13.59 -8.43
CA LEU A 330 6.14 -12.21 -8.84
C LEU A 330 5.90 -12.13 -10.36
N PRO A 331 4.73 -11.62 -10.79
CA PRO A 331 4.41 -11.47 -12.22
C PRO A 331 5.02 -10.22 -12.87
N VAL A 332 5.53 -9.28 -12.09
CA VAL A 332 6.10 -7.98 -12.52
C VAL A 332 7.38 -7.68 -11.76
N ASP A 333 8.15 -6.70 -12.24
CA ASP A 333 9.28 -6.13 -11.51
C ASP A 333 8.79 -5.34 -10.31
N VAL A 334 9.43 -5.50 -9.16
CA VAL A 334 9.08 -4.75 -7.95
C VAL A 334 10.30 -4.29 -7.16
N ASP A 335 10.16 -3.18 -6.47
CA ASP A 335 11.01 -2.76 -5.36
C ASP A 335 10.34 -3.17 -4.05
N VAL A 336 11.00 -3.99 -3.24
CA VAL A 336 10.53 -4.32 -1.88
C VAL A 336 10.91 -3.18 -0.94
N LEU A 337 9.91 -2.58 -0.30
CA LEU A 337 10.08 -1.42 0.60
C LEU A 337 10.24 -1.83 2.06
N GLY A 338 9.64 -2.94 2.44
CA GLY A 338 9.70 -3.44 3.82
C GLY A 338 8.99 -4.78 3.98
N VAL A 339 9.18 -5.37 5.16
CA VAL A 339 8.59 -6.65 5.53
C VAL A 339 8.03 -6.60 6.95
N TYR A 340 6.97 -7.37 7.19
CA TYR A 340 6.39 -7.58 8.51
C TYR A 340 6.17 -9.09 8.72
N PRO A 341 7.13 -9.81 9.35
CA PRO A 341 6.93 -11.18 9.78
C PRO A 341 6.07 -11.20 11.05
N HIS A 342 5.13 -12.15 11.11
CA HIS A 342 4.24 -12.32 12.25
C HIS A 342 3.97 -13.79 12.54
N ALA A 343 4.08 -14.15 13.81
CA ALA A 343 3.66 -15.40 14.44
C ALA A 343 3.23 -15.10 15.87
N HIS A 344 2.64 -16.06 16.57
CA HIS A 344 2.35 -15.90 18.00
C HIS A 344 3.49 -16.46 18.87
N TYR A 345 3.15 -17.00 20.05
CA TYR A 345 4.13 -17.38 21.07
C TYR A 345 4.96 -18.64 20.76
N LEU A 346 4.50 -19.50 19.84
CA LEU A 346 5.26 -20.70 19.48
C LEU A 346 6.24 -20.46 18.35
N GLY A 347 6.14 -19.32 17.63
CA GLY A 347 7.10 -18.92 16.61
C GLY A 347 8.54 -18.96 17.17
N HIS A 348 9.48 -19.52 16.39
CA HIS A 348 10.88 -19.64 16.79
C HIS A 348 11.82 -19.06 15.74
N ASP A 349 11.94 -19.70 14.57
CA ASP A 349 12.70 -19.21 13.42
C ASP A 349 11.75 -18.71 12.34
N LEU A 350 11.86 -17.42 11.96
CA LEU A 350 11.09 -16.82 10.90
C LEU A 350 12.01 -16.39 9.75
N GLU A 351 11.93 -17.07 8.63
CA GLU A 351 12.75 -16.85 7.46
C GLU A 351 11.90 -16.33 6.29
N GLY A 352 12.35 -15.25 5.63
CA GLY A 352 11.83 -14.75 4.38
C GLY A 352 12.95 -14.47 3.37
N TRP A 353 12.82 -14.94 2.13
CA TRP A 353 13.80 -14.69 1.07
C TRP A 353 13.14 -14.69 -0.31
N ALA A 354 13.85 -14.21 -1.32
CA ALA A 354 13.48 -14.33 -2.72
C ALA A 354 14.51 -15.17 -3.49
N ILE A 355 14.05 -15.97 -4.45
CA ILE A 355 14.91 -16.60 -5.46
C ILE A 355 14.68 -15.85 -6.76
N LEU A 356 15.74 -15.27 -7.31
CA LEU A 356 15.72 -14.55 -8.57
C LEU A 356 15.61 -15.53 -9.76
N PRO A 357 15.23 -15.04 -10.96
CA PRO A 357 15.14 -15.91 -12.16
C PRO A 357 16.44 -16.62 -12.55
N ASP A 358 17.60 -16.06 -12.17
CA ASP A 358 18.94 -16.66 -12.37
C ASP A 358 19.34 -17.65 -11.27
N GLY A 359 18.50 -17.81 -10.24
CA GLY A 359 18.73 -18.71 -9.10
C GLY A 359 19.44 -18.04 -7.92
N GLU A 360 19.81 -16.75 -7.99
CA GLU A 360 20.39 -16.04 -6.84
C GLU A 360 19.37 -15.93 -5.70
N LYS A 361 19.82 -16.19 -4.47
CA LYS A 361 18.99 -15.99 -3.26
C LYS A 361 19.23 -14.59 -2.68
N LYS A 362 18.14 -13.83 -2.51
CA LYS A 362 18.12 -12.56 -1.79
C LYS A 362 17.35 -12.73 -0.47
N TRP A 363 17.99 -12.43 0.64
CA TRP A 363 17.30 -12.46 1.93
C TRP A 363 16.41 -11.24 2.09
N LEU A 364 15.19 -11.49 2.54
CA LEU A 364 14.24 -10.46 2.96
C LEU A 364 14.35 -10.22 4.47
N VAL A 365 14.31 -11.28 5.26
CA VAL A 365 14.44 -11.21 6.71
C VAL A 365 14.80 -12.58 7.27
N TRP A 366 15.55 -12.61 8.37
CA TRP A 366 15.71 -13.80 9.19
C TRP A 366 15.70 -13.41 10.67
N ILE A 367 14.81 -14.06 11.45
CA ILE A 367 14.67 -13.89 12.89
C ILE A 367 14.81 -15.28 13.53
N ARG A 368 15.87 -15.51 14.31
CA ARG A 368 16.14 -16.81 14.94
C ARG A 368 15.42 -17.04 16.25
N ASN A 369 15.13 -16.00 16.97
CA ASN A 369 14.48 -16.08 18.27
C ASN A 369 13.31 -15.11 18.24
N TRP A 370 12.20 -15.58 17.69
CA TRP A 370 11.00 -14.77 17.59
C TRP A 370 10.45 -14.42 18.98
N ASP A 371 9.97 -13.22 19.10
CA ASP A 371 9.29 -12.71 20.30
C ASP A 371 8.16 -11.77 19.83
N ILE A 372 6.93 -12.20 20.03
CA ILE A 372 5.73 -11.46 19.61
C ILE A 372 5.70 -10.05 20.23
N ASP A 373 6.21 -9.89 21.44
CA ASP A 373 6.23 -8.58 22.11
C ASP A 373 7.18 -7.58 21.44
N ARG A 374 8.04 -8.05 20.54
CA ARG A 374 9.00 -7.24 19.78
C ARG A 374 8.76 -7.23 18.29
N GLN A 375 7.61 -7.76 17.84
CA GLN A 375 7.23 -7.69 16.44
C GLN A 375 7.28 -6.25 15.92
N SER A 376 7.71 -6.08 14.68
CA SER A 376 7.80 -4.77 14.05
C SER A 376 7.78 -4.88 12.53
N VAL A 377 7.41 -3.79 11.88
CA VAL A 377 7.67 -3.60 10.45
C VAL A 377 9.13 -3.23 10.27
N TYR A 378 9.82 -3.91 9.37
CA TYR A 378 11.21 -3.67 9.01
C TYR A 378 11.28 -3.06 7.62
N ARG A 379 11.49 -1.73 7.54
CA ARG A 379 11.65 -1.00 6.28
C ARG A 379 13.10 -1.08 5.82
N TYR A 380 13.30 -1.30 4.51
CA TYR A 380 14.64 -1.28 3.94
C TYR A 380 15.18 0.15 3.91
N LYS A 381 16.51 0.26 4.08
CA LYS A 381 17.23 1.53 3.95
C LYS A 381 17.18 2.04 2.51
N GLU A 382 17.37 1.12 1.57
CA GLU A 382 17.17 1.30 0.14
C GLU A 382 16.23 0.20 -0.35
N PRO A 383 15.28 0.48 -1.25
CA PRO A 383 14.39 -0.55 -1.79
C PRO A 383 15.16 -1.73 -2.40
N LEU A 384 14.70 -2.93 -2.15
CA LEU A 384 15.31 -4.15 -2.70
C LEU A 384 14.63 -4.52 -4.02
N PHE A 385 15.33 -4.33 -5.14
CA PHE A 385 14.81 -4.70 -6.44
C PHE A 385 14.71 -6.21 -6.63
N LEU A 386 13.54 -6.68 -7.09
CA LEU A 386 13.27 -8.06 -7.49
C LEU A 386 12.67 -8.07 -8.90
N PRO A 387 13.34 -8.68 -9.90
CA PRO A 387 12.82 -8.75 -11.25
C PRO A 387 11.62 -9.69 -11.35
N LYS A 388 10.77 -9.47 -12.36
CA LYS A 388 9.69 -10.36 -12.78
C LYS A 388 10.16 -11.81 -12.84
N GLY A 389 9.36 -12.71 -12.28
CA GLY A 389 9.69 -14.14 -12.22
C GLY A 389 10.45 -14.55 -10.97
N SER A 390 10.88 -13.58 -10.12
CA SER A 390 11.39 -13.89 -8.78
C SER A 390 10.32 -14.61 -7.97
N VAL A 391 10.75 -15.51 -7.07
CA VAL A 391 9.85 -16.23 -6.19
C VAL A 391 10.14 -15.81 -4.74
N LEU A 392 9.15 -15.22 -4.09
CA LEU A 392 9.19 -14.96 -2.65
C LEU A 392 8.99 -16.29 -1.91
N HIS A 393 9.71 -16.47 -0.81
CA HIS A 393 9.59 -17.64 0.05
C HIS A 393 9.46 -17.21 1.51
N MET A 394 8.61 -17.92 2.24
CA MET A 394 8.45 -17.88 3.68
C MET A 394 8.71 -19.27 4.25
N LYS A 395 9.46 -19.36 5.35
CA LYS A 395 9.62 -20.59 6.12
C LYS A 395 9.63 -20.25 7.60
N TYR A 396 8.66 -20.77 8.31
CA TYR A 396 8.51 -20.54 9.75
C TYR A 396 8.60 -21.85 10.51
N THR A 397 9.38 -21.82 11.58
CA THR A 397 9.56 -22.95 12.52
C THR A 397 8.94 -22.57 13.84
N TYR A 398 8.21 -23.51 14.43
CA TYR A 398 7.51 -23.35 15.71
C TYR A 398 8.02 -24.36 16.73
N ASP A 399 8.09 -23.94 18.01
CA ASP A 399 8.44 -24.76 19.15
C ASP A 399 7.26 -24.84 20.12
N ASN A 400 6.50 -25.94 20.05
CA ASN A 400 5.41 -26.29 20.98
C ASN A 400 5.89 -27.26 22.07
N SER A 401 7.15 -27.21 22.46
CA SER A 401 7.69 -28.05 23.52
C SER A 401 7.56 -27.40 24.91
N ALA A 402 7.76 -28.19 25.93
CA ALA A 402 7.83 -27.72 27.33
C ALA A 402 9.09 -26.87 27.63
N ASN A 403 10.07 -26.86 26.73
CA ASN A 403 11.28 -26.06 26.86
C ASN A 403 11.12 -24.63 26.33
N ASN A 404 10.10 -24.37 25.50
CA ASN A 404 9.76 -23.03 25.04
C ASN A 404 9.18 -22.22 26.21
N VAL A 405 9.96 -21.27 26.70
CA VAL A 405 9.60 -20.40 27.84
C VAL A 405 8.43 -19.45 27.52
N HIS A 406 8.14 -19.25 26.22
CA HIS A 406 7.05 -18.41 25.73
C HIS A 406 5.77 -19.22 25.48
N ASN A 407 5.81 -20.56 25.60
CA ASN A 407 4.61 -21.39 25.37
C ASN A 407 3.50 -21.01 26.37
N PRO A 408 2.34 -20.52 25.90
CA PRO A 408 1.26 -20.09 26.80
C PRO A 408 0.60 -21.28 27.53
N ASN A 409 0.87 -22.52 27.09
CA ASN A 409 0.29 -23.73 27.65
C ASN A 409 1.32 -24.59 28.39
N SER A 410 1.04 -24.88 29.67
CA SER A 410 1.89 -25.77 30.49
C SER A 410 1.01 -26.79 31.23
N PRO A 411 1.03 -28.07 30.85
CA PRO A 411 1.83 -28.67 29.77
C PRO A 411 1.40 -28.24 28.39
N PRO A 412 2.27 -28.39 27.36
CA PRO A 412 1.91 -28.10 25.99
C PRO A 412 0.68 -28.84 25.52
N ILE A 413 -0.16 -28.17 24.72
CA ILE A 413 -1.34 -28.73 24.05
C ILE A 413 -1.21 -28.60 22.56
N ARG A 414 -2.04 -29.26 21.77
CA ARG A 414 -2.13 -29.04 20.34
C ARG A 414 -2.62 -27.62 20.05
N VAL A 415 -1.95 -26.92 19.14
CA VAL A 415 -2.27 -25.55 18.74
C VAL A 415 -2.62 -25.52 17.25
N GLN A 416 -3.65 -24.76 16.88
CA GLN A 416 -4.11 -24.56 15.51
C GLN A 416 -4.05 -23.08 15.15
N ALA A 417 -4.31 -22.78 13.87
CA ALA A 417 -4.44 -21.40 13.41
C ALA A 417 -5.59 -20.68 14.10
N GLY A 418 -5.39 -19.39 14.38
CA GLY A 418 -6.43 -18.54 14.94
C GLY A 418 -5.91 -17.22 15.50
N ASN A 419 -6.85 -16.32 15.79
CA ASN A 419 -6.58 -14.94 16.15
C ASN A 419 -6.25 -14.70 17.63
N ARG A 420 -6.46 -15.72 18.50
CA ARG A 420 -6.15 -15.58 19.93
C ARG A 420 -4.65 -15.77 20.15
N SER A 421 -4.09 -15.11 21.13
CA SER A 421 -2.66 -15.22 21.46
C SER A 421 -2.22 -16.66 21.83
N VAL A 422 -3.16 -17.56 22.18
CA VAL A 422 -2.91 -18.99 22.44
C VAL A 422 -3.02 -19.88 21.20
N ASP A 423 -3.58 -19.37 20.12
CA ASP A 423 -3.56 -19.96 18.78
C ASP A 423 -2.26 -19.59 18.08
N GLU A 424 -2.06 -19.91 16.80
CA GLU A 424 -0.89 -19.50 16.03
C GLU A 424 -1.25 -18.87 14.69
N MET A 425 -0.30 -18.10 14.14
CA MET A 425 -0.34 -17.51 12.79
C MET A 425 0.99 -17.71 12.06
N SER A 426 0.95 -17.68 10.74
CA SER A 426 2.13 -17.81 9.89
C SER A 426 2.10 -16.78 8.77
N HIS A 427 2.35 -15.51 9.09
CA HIS A 427 2.23 -14.43 8.11
C HIS A 427 3.58 -13.77 7.84
N LEU A 428 3.92 -13.63 6.56
CA LEU A 428 4.97 -12.73 6.09
C LEU A 428 4.37 -11.71 5.12
N TRP A 429 4.20 -10.50 5.60
CA TRP A 429 3.79 -9.36 4.76
C TRP A 429 5.01 -8.74 4.10
N VAL A 430 4.89 -8.46 2.81
CA VAL A 430 5.93 -7.85 1.98
C VAL A 430 5.32 -6.64 1.27
N GLN A 431 5.79 -5.44 1.59
CA GLN A 431 5.38 -4.24 0.89
C GLN A 431 6.22 -4.10 -0.38
N VAL A 432 5.56 -4.07 -1.53
CA VAL A 432 6.20 -3.96 -2.83
C VAL A 432 5.69 -2.72 -3.57
N LEU A 433 6.57 -2.14 -4.38
CA LEU A 433 6.25 -1.09 -5.33
C LEU A 433 6.54 -1.60 -6.73
N PRO A 434 5.55 -1.75 -7.62
CA PRO A 434 5.81 -2.08 -9.01
C PRO A 434 6.68 -1.03 -9.69
N VAL A 435 7.66 -1.49 -10.48
CA VAL A 435 8.60 -0.64 -11.23
C VAL A 435 8.72 -1.12 -12.67
N ASN A 436 9.36 -0.32 -13.52
CA ASN A 436 9.52 -0.63 -14.95
C ASN A 436 8.18 -0.89 -15.68
N VAL A 437 7.12 -0.19 -15.26
CA VAL A 437 5.78 -0.32 -15.86
C VAL A 437 5.76 0.41 -17.19
N ALA A 438 5.26 -0.25 -18.23
CA ALA A 438 5.06 0.41 -19.52
C ALA A 438 3.97 1.49 -19.40
N PRO A 439 4.10 2.62 -20.11
CA PRO A 439 3.17 3.75 -19.94
C PRO A 439 1.67 3.42 -20.11
N ASN A 440 1.34 2.40 -20.90
CA ASN A 440 -0.05 2.01 -21.20
C ASN A 440 -0.39 0.62 -20.66
N ALA A 441 0.41 0.07 -19.76
CA ALA A 441 0.08 -1.21 -19.16
C ALA A 441 -1.07 -1.04 -18.16
N PRO A 442 -1.95 -2.04 -18.01
CA PRO A 442 -2.88 -2.09 -16.89
C PRO A 442 -2.12 -1.94 -15.57
N ASP A 443 -2.81 -1.47 -14.54
CA ASP A 443 -2.20 -1.34 -13.21
C ASP A 443 -1.51 -2.65 -12.81
N PRO A 444 -0.18 -2.66 -12.64
CA PRO A 444 0.57 -3.89 -12.35
C PRO A 444 0.19 -4.51 -10.99
N ARG A 445 -0.49 -3.76 -10.12
CA ARG A 445 -1.00 -4.27 -8.85
C ARG A 445 -2.10 -5.31 -9.07
N LEU A 446 -2.87 -5.20 -10.16
CA LEU A 446 -3.89 -6.21 -10.53
C LEU A 446 -3.24 -7.57 -10.78
N LEU A 447 -2.11 -7.60 -11.50
CA LEU A 447 -1.35 -8.84 -11.74
C LEU A 447 -0.79 -9.43 -10.44
N LEU A 448 -0.34 -8.57 -9.52
CA LEU A 448 0.13 -9.00 -8.20
C LEU A 448 -1.00 -9.58 -7.36
N GLU A 449 -2.18 -8.94 -7.40
CA GLU A 449 -3.40 -9.42 -6.71
C GLU A 449 -3.85 -10.76 -7.29
N GLU A 450 -3.92 -10.89 -8.61
CA GLU A 450 -4.22 -12.15 -9.27
C GLU A 450 -3.28 -13.27 -8.79
N ALA A 451 -1.97 -13.02 -8.81
CA ALA A 451 -0.98 -13.99 -8.40
C ALA A 451 -1.13 -14.37 -6.91
N TRP A 452 -1.37 -13.40 -6.06
CA TRP A 452 -1.57 -13.60 -4.62
C TRP A 452 -2.86 -14.37 -4.33
N MET A 453 -3.98 -13.98 -4.93
CA MET A 453 -5.26 -14.67 -4.73
C MET A 453 -5.24 -16.10 -5.29
N ARG A 454 -4.58 -16.34 -6.41
CA ARG A 454 -4.38 -17.72 -6.92
C ARG A 454 -3.53 -18.56 -5.96
N ASN A 455 -2.49 -17.98 -5.35
CA ASN A 455 -1.72 -18.65 -4.30
C ASN A 455 -2.61 -18.98 -3.08
N ARG A 456 -3.41 -18.03 -2.61
CA ARG A 456 -4.34 -18.20 -1.49
C ARG A 456 -5.37 -19.29 -1.76
N LEU A 457 -6.00 -19.28 -2.93
CA LEU A 457 -7.00 -20.27 -3.34
C LEU A 457 -6.39 -21.66 -3.60
N SER A 458 -5.10 -21.78 -3.89
CA SER A 458 -4.42 -23.07 -3.96
C SER A 458 -4.37 -23.80 -2.62
N LYS A 459 -4.45 -23.06 -1.52
CA LYS A 459 -4.45 -23.53 -0.12
C LYS A 459 -5.87 -23.69 0.43
N ALA A 460 -6.75 -22.76 0.11
CA ALA A 460 -8.15 -22.71 0.55
C ALA A 460 -9.08 -22.44 -0.65
N PRO A 461 -9.44 -23.49 -1.44
CA PRO A 461 -10.23 -23.32 -2.67
C PRO A 461 -11.63 -22.71 -2.48
N ASP A 462 -12.17 -22.84 -1.28
CA ASP A 462 -13.51 -22.35 -0.91
C ASP A 462 -13.44 -21.03 -0.12
N ASP A 463 -12.30 -20.35 -0.14
CA ASP A 463 -12.16 -19.03 0.51
C ASP A 463 -12.86 -17.96 -0.32
N ARG A 464 -14.02 -17.53 0.16
CA ARG A 464 -14.88 -16.55 -0.52
C ARG A 464 -14.20 -15.20 -0.74
N VAL A 465 -13.38 -14.74 0.21
CA VAL A 465 -12.62 -13.49 0.07
C VAL A 465 -11.59 -13.63 -1.06
N GLY A 466 -10.89 -14.74 -1.11
CA GLY A 466 -9.94 -15.04 -2.19
C GLY A 466 -10.62 -15.13 -3.57
N LEU A 467 -11.78 -15.78 -3.66
CA LEU A 467 -12.58 -15.87 -4.91
C LEU A 467 -13.04 -14.49 -5.37
N TYR A 468 -13.64 -13.72 -4.48
CA TYR A 468 -14.12 -12.37 -4.80
C TYR A 468 -12.99 -11.45 -5.28
N ASN A 469 -11.87 -11.39 -4.54
CA ASN A 469 -10.75 -10.53 -4.90
C ASN A 469 -10.06 -10.97 -6.19
N LEU A 470 -9.91 -12.29 -6.42
CA LEU A 470 -9.39 -12.80 -7.70
C LEU A 470 -10.26 -12.35 -8.86
N ALA A 471 -11.57 -12.50 -8.74
CA ALA A 471 -12.50 -12.11 -9.81
C ALA A 471 -12.47 -10.58 -10.05
N SER A 472 -12.40 -9.79 -8.99
CA SER A 472 -12.26 -8.33 -9.08
C SER A 472 -10.97 -7.90 -9.78
N ALA A 473 -9.83 -8.54 -9.46
CA ALA A 473 -8.57 -8.29 -10.16
C ALA A 473 -8.68 -8.62 -11.66
N LEU A 474 -9.30 -9.77 -11.99
CA LEU A 474 -9.52 -10.18 -13.38
C LEU A 474 -10.43 -9.21 -14.14
N VAL A 475 -11.44 -8.62 -13.50
CA VAL A 475 -12.26 -7.54 -14.08
C VAL A 475 -11.39 -6.34 -14.40
N GLY A 476 -10.56 -5.89 -13.47
CA GLY A 476 -9.63 -4.77 -13.67
C GLY A 476 -8.62 -5.01 -14.79
N GLU A 477 -8.25 -6.27 -15.03
CA GLU A 477 -7.39 -6.68 -16.16
C GLU A 477 -8.12 -6.84 -17.48
N GLY A 478 -9.46 -6.68 -17.52
CA GLY A 478 -10.29 -6.93 -18.71
C GLY A 478 -10.50 -8.42 -19.03
N LYS A 479 -10.16 -9.33 -18.11
CA LYS A 479 -10.34 -10.79 -18.24
C LYS A 479 -11.76 -11.21 -17.83
N PHE A 480 -12.78 -10.56 -18.38
CA PHE A 480 -14.16 -10.66 -17.92
C PHE A 480 -14.72 -12.09 -17.90
N SER A 481 -14.48 -12.90 -18.93
CA SER A 481 -15.00 -14.27 -18.99
C SER A 481 -14.40 -15.17 -17.90
N GLU A 482 -13.15 -14.94 -17.51
CA GLU A 482 -12.51 -15.66 -16.42
C GLU A 482 -13.05 -15.19 -15.06
N ALA A 483 -13.26 -13.86 -14.89
CA ALA A 483 -13.89 -13.27 -13.73
C ALA A 483 -15.28 -13.83 -13.48
N VAL A 484 -16.14 -13.93 -14.52
CA VAL A 484 -17.47 -14.57 -14.46
C VAL A 484 -17.36 -15.99 -13.88
N THR A 485 -16.38 -16.78 -14.38
CA THR A 485 -16.18 -18.16 -13.89
C THR A 485 -15.86 -18.20 -12.39
N VAL A 486 -15.03 -17.28 -11.91
CA VAL A 486 -14.59 -17.22 -10.50
C VAL A 486 -15.72 -16.70 -9.61
N TYR A 487 -16.46 -15.66 -10.00
CA TYR A 487 -17.64 -15.21 -9.26
C TYR A 487 -18.73 -16.29 -9.16
N GLU A 488 -18.93 -17.07 -10.22
CA GLU A 488 -19.85 -18.21 -10.15
C GLU A 488 -19.38 -19.31 -9.21
N GLN A 489 -18.06 -19.45 -8.95
CA GLN A 489 -17.57 -20.36 -7.92
C GLN A 489 -17.93 -19.84 -6.53
N ASP A 490 -17.76 -18.54 -6.26
CA ASP A 490 -18.17 -17.92 -5.00
C ASP A 490 -19.68 -18.06 -4.75
N LEU A 491 -20.51 -17.84 -5.77
CA LEU A 491 -21.96 -18.00 -5.68
C LEU A 491 -22.44 -19.45 -5.49
N LYS A 492 -21.62 -20.47 -5.74
CA LYS A 492 -21.94 -21.84 -5.33
C LYS A 492 -21.87 -22.02 -3.82
N LEU A 493 -21.03 -21.22 -3.13
CA LEU A 493 -20.90 -21.23 -1.68
C LEU A 493 -21.99 -20.39 -1.01
N ASP A 494 -22.37 -19.27 -1.60
CA ASP A 494 -23.49 -18.42 -1.18
C ASP A 494 -24.27 -17.87 -2.39
N PRO A 495 -25.32 -18.57 -2.81
CA PRO A 495 -26.07 -18.21 -4.04
C PRO A 495 -26.83 -16.88 -3.99
N SER A 496 -26.96 -16.29 -2.81
CA SER A 496 -27.73 -15.06 -2.61
C SER A 496 -26.88 -13.86 -2.18
N ASP A 497 -25.56 -13.99 -2.13
CA ASP A 497 -24.69 -12.88 -1.75
C ASP A 497 -24.86 -11.70 -2.75
N PRO A 498 -25.44 -10.56 -2.29
CA PRO A 498 -25.72 -9.43 -3.16
C PRO A 498 -24.42 -8.80 -3.71
N ARG A 499 -23.35 -8.79 -2.93
CA ARG A 499 -22.05 -8.24 -3.38
C ARG A 499 -21.50 -9.01 -4.56
N THR A 500 -21.47 -10.34 -4.47
CA THR A 500 -20.98 -11.18 -5.56
C THR A 500 -21.90 -11.14 -6.77
N LEU A 501 -23.23 -11.07 -6.58
CA LEU A 501 -24.17 -10.93 -7.69
C LEU A 501 -23.98 -9.61 -8.44
N THR A 502 -23.76 -8.51 -7.71
CA THR A 502 -23.48 -7.18 -8.25
C THR A 502 -22.15 -7.16 -9.01
N ALA A 503 -21.07 -7.65 -8.41
CA ALA A 503 -19.75 -7.70 -9.06
C ALA A 503 -19.73 -8.63 -10.29
N LEU A 504 -20.45 -9.76 -10.24
CA LEU A 504 -20.63 -10.64 -11.39
C LEU A 504 -21.31 -9.92 -12.57
N SER A 505 -22.26 -9.02 -12.29
CA SER A 505 -22.94 -8.28 -13.35
C SER A 505 -21.99 -7.37 -14.13
N VAL A 506 -21.04 -6.73 -13.45
CA VAL A 506 -20.00 -5.92 -14.09
C VAL A 506 -19.12 -6.79 -15.00
N ALA A 507 -18.76 -8.00 -14.54
CA ALA A 507 -17.98 -8.93 -15.33
C ALA A 507 -18.77 -9.45 -16.55
N LEU A 508 -20.06 -9.73 -16.40
CA LEU A 508 -20.96 -10.17 -17.50
C LEU A 508 -21.14 -9.06 -18.53
N ASP A 509 -21.36 -7.83 -18.10
CA ASP A 509 -21.48 -6.66 -18.97
C ASP A 509 -20.19 -6.45 -19.78
N GLY A 510 -19.04 -6.47 -19.12
CA GLY A 510 -17.74 -6.41 -19.78
C GLY A 510 -17.45 -7.57 -20.74
N ALA A 511 -18.02 -8.76 -20.48
CA ALA A 511 -17.96 -9.90 -21.38
C ALA A 511 -18.95 -9.80 -22.58
N GLY A 512 -19.83 -8.78 -22.61
CA GLY A 512 -20.85 -8.55 -23.64
C GLY A 512 -22.19 -9.25 -23.36
N ASP A 513 -22.36 -9.88 -22.20
CA ASP A 513 -23.59 -10.60 -21.81
C ASP A 513 -24.44 -9.77 -20.84
N TRP A 514 -24.69 -8.52 -21.21
CA TRP A 514 -25.39 -7.55 -20.39
C TRP A 514 -26.83 -7.94 -20.00
N LYS A 515 -27.53 -8.74 -20.81
CA LYS A 515 -28.88 -9.24 -20.46
C LYS A 515 -28.82 -10.25 -19.29
N GLU A 516 -27.77 -11.05 -19.21
CA GLU A 516 -27.55 -11.89 -18.02
C GLU A 516 -27.15 -11.04 -16.83
N ALA A 517 -26.33 -9.99 -17.02
CA ALA A 517 -26.00 -9.02 -15.97
C ALA A 517 -27.28 -8.41 -15.35
N GLU A 518 -28.19 -7.90 -16.18
CA GLU A 518 -29.53 -7.41 -15.77
C GLU A 518 -30.28 -8.46 -14.93
N THR A 519 -30.29 -9.70 -15.40
CA THR A 519 -30.96 -10.82 -14.71
C THR A 519 -30.37 -11.06 -13.32
N ARG A 520 -29.04 -11.03 -13.18
CA ARG A 520 -28.35 -11.23 -11.89
C ARG A 520 -28.63 -10.08 -10.93
N LEU A 521 -28.63 -8.83 -11.41
CA LEU A 521 -28.93 -7.65 -10.59
C LEU A 521 -30.37 -7.66 -10.09
N ARG A 522 -31.34 -7.97 -10.95
CA ARG A 522 -32.75 -8.12 -10.53
C ARG A 522 -32.91 -9.20 -9.47
N ARG A 523 -32.19 -10.31 -9.61
CA ARG A 523 -32.16 -11.37 -8.58
C ARG A 523 -31.55 -10.89 -7.27
N ALA A 524 -30.47 -10.11 -7.31
CA ALA A 524 -29.86 -9.52 -6.12
C ALA A 524 -30.85 -8.61 -5.38
N ILE A 525 -31.55 -7.75 -6.11
CA ILE A 525 -32.57 -6.83 -5.58
C ILE A 525 -33.77 -7.58 -5.01
N GLU A 526 -34.22 -8.66 -5.67
CA GLU A 526 -35.33 -9.49 -5.18
C GLU A 526 -34.98 -10.19 -3.86
N ALA A 527 -33.77 -10.73 -3.75
CA ALA A 527 -33.28 -11.40 -2.55
C ALA A 527 -32.98 -10.40 -1.41
N HIS A 528 -32.47 -9.24 -1.73
CA HIS A 528 -32.04 -8.18 -0.82
C HIS A 528 -32.60 -6.82 -1.28
N PRO A 529 -33.84 -6.47 -0.90
CA PRO A 529 -34.48 -5.23 -1.33
C PRO A 529 -33.77 -3.94 -0.91
N ASP A 530 -32.84 -4.03 0.04
CA ASP A 530 -31.96 -2.97 0.53
C ASP A 530 -30.57 -2.93 -0.15
N ALA A 531 -30.36 -3.77 -1.20
CA ALA A 531 -29.13 -3.78 -1.99
C ALA A 531 -29.09 -2.56 -2.94
N CYS A 532 -28.66 -1.43 -2.42
CA CYS A 532 -28.63 -0.16 -3.17
C CYS A 532 -27.64 -0.18 -4.32
N ASP A 533 -26.47 -0.81 -4.12
CA ASP A 533 -25.45 -0.93 -5.17
C ASP A 533 -25.95 -1.73 -6.38
N ALA A 534 -26.72 -2.82 -6.12
CA ALA A 534 -27.31 -3.60 -7.21
C ALA A 534 -28.34 -2.81 -8.01
N ARG A 535 -29.09 -1.89 -7.39
CA ARG A 535 -30.03 -1.00 -8.09
C ARG A 535 -29.30 0.00 -8.96
N TYR A 536 -28.22 0.60 -8.43
CA TYR A 536 -27.38 1.51 -9.19
C TYR A 536 -26.76 0.84 -10.41
N ASP A 537 -26.17 -0.34 -10.22
CA ASP A 537 -25.54 -1.08 -11.30
C ASP A 537 -26.55 -1.51 -12.37
N LEU A 538 -27.77 -1.89 -11.97
CA LEU A 538 -28.84 -2.21 -12.90
C LEU A 538 -29.16 -1.01 -13.80
N ALA A 539 -29.44 0.13 -13.21
CA ALA A 539 -29.74 1.35 -13.97
C ALA A 539 -28.53 1.80 -14.83
N SER A 540 -27.31 1.60 -14.33
CA SER A 540 -26.08 1.93 -15.05
C SER A 540 -25.82 1.00 -16.24
N VAL A 541 -26.09 -0.31 -16.12
CA VAL A 541 -26.04 -1.27 -17.24
C VAL A 541 -27.05 -0.86 -18.30
N GLU A 542 -28.30 -0.58 -17.93
CA GLU A 542 -29.37 -0.16 -18.85
C GLU A 542 -29.00 1.15 -19.56
N LEU A 543 -28.45 2.13 -18.86
CA LEU A 543 -27.97 3.40 -19.43
C LEU A 543 -26.88 3.19 -20.49
N ARG A 544 -25.89 2.33 -20.21
CA ARG A 544 -24.81 2.02 -21.16
C ARG A 544 -25.34 1.36 -22.45
N HIS A 545 -26.36 0.55 -22.32
CA HIS A 545 -26.98 -0.16 -23.44
C HIS A 545 -28.18 0.57 -24.04
N GLU A 546 -28.33 1.88 -23.77
CA GLU A 546 -29.33 2.78 -24.32
C GLU A 546 -30.79 2.39 -24.04
N GLU A 547 -31.00 1.57 -22.97
CA GLU A 547 -32.36 1.28 -22.47
C GLU A 547 -32.83 2.42 -21.54
N LEU A 548 -32.87 3.66 -22.11
CA LEU A 548 -32.99 4.90 -21.36
C LEU A 548 -34.21 4.97 -20.43
N ASN A 549 -35.38 4.53 -20.91
CA ASN A 549 -36.61 4.54 -20.08
C ASN A 549 -36.50 3.60 -18.87
N SER A 550 -35.81 2.45 -19.01
CA SER A 550 -35.57 1.50 -17.92
C SER A 550 -34.60 2.12 -16.93
N ALA A 551 -33.49 2.65 -17.42
CA ALA A 551 -32.47 3.32 -16.60
C ALA A 551 -33.08 4.48 -15.78
N GLU A 552 -33.87 5.36 -16.40
CA GLU A 552 -34.59 6.44 -15.71
C GLU A 552 -35.46 5.90 -14.57
N SER A 553 -36.25 4.84 -14.87
CA SER A 553 -37.15 4.21 -13.90
C SER A 553 -36.37 3.61 -12.72
N ASP A 554 -35.26 2.89 -13.00
CA ASP A 554 -34.52 2.16 -11.99
C ASP A 554 -33.63 3.10 -11.14
N PHE A 555 -33.08 4.21 -11.68
CA PHE A 555 -32.46 5.27 -10.89
C PHE A 555 -33.49 5.94 -9.96
N ARG A 556 -34.71 6.21 -10.41
CA ARG A 556 -35.79 6.75 -9.56
C ARG A 556 -36.24 5.75 -8.49
N ASP A 557 -36.27 4.48 -8.80
CA ASP A 557 -36.57 3.43 -7.82
C ASP A 557 -35.48 3.38 -6.73
N GLN A 558 -34.21 3.55 -7.11
CA GLN A 558 -33.12 3.64 -6.15
C GLN A 558 -33.27 4.84 -5.22
N LEU A 559 -33.56 6.03 -5.74
CA LEU A 559 -33.79 7.24 -4.93
C LEU A 559 -35.00 7.10 -3.99
N ALA A 560 -35.96 6.24 -4.32
CA ALA A 560 -37.12 5.97 -3.48
C ALA A 560 -36.83 5.00 -2.33
N HIS A 561 -35.86 4.12 -2.47
CA HIS A 561 -35.58 3.02 -1.52
C HIS A 561 -34.26 3.17 -0.77
N CYS A 562 -33.32 3.92 -1.32
CA CYS A 562 -31.97 4.09 -0.77
C CYS A 562 -31.76 5.52 -0.25
N ALA A 563 -30.64 5.74 0.46
CA ALA A 563 -30.21 7.07 0.79
C ALA A 563 -29.88 7.86 -0.49
N GLU A 564 -30.13 9.16 -0.44
CA GLU A 564 -29.81 10.06 -1.55
C GLU A 564 -28.29 10.07 -1.79
N ASP A 565 -27.88 9.88 -3.05
CA ASP A 565 -26.50 9.71 -3.46
C ASP A 565 -26.19 10.55 -4.71
N ALA A 566 -25.00 11.15 -4.78
CA ALA A 566 -24.59 12.02 -5.88
C ALA A 566 -24.51 11.25 -7.20
N GLU A 567 -23.92 10.05 -7.20
CA GLU A 567 -23.74 9.23 -8.40
C GLU A 567 -25.09 8.82 -9.02
N VAL A 568 -26.10 8.59 -8.18
CA VAL A 568 -27.46 8.24 -8.66
C VAL A 568 -28.10 9.42 -9.38
N HIS A 569 -27.97 10.63 -8.83
CA HIS A 569 -28.45 11.84 -9.48
C HIS A 569 -27.71 12.13 -10.78
N ALA A 570 -26.38 11.92 -10.82
CA ALA A 570 -25.57 12.05 -12.02
C ALA A 570 -26.05 11.06 -13.11
N GLY A 571 -26.22 9.77 -12.75
CA GLY A 571 -26.69 8.72 -13.67
C GLY A 571 -28.09 9.02 -14.21
N LEU A 572 -29.03 9.46 -13.35
CA LEU A 572 -30.36 9.89 -13.76
C LEU A 572 -30.29 11.11 -14.71
N GLY A 573 -29.43 12.08 -14.39
CA GLY A 573 -29.16 13.24 -15.23
C GLY A 573 -28.67 12.84 -16.64
N LEU A 574 -27.74 11.89 -16.72
CA LEU A 574 -27.24 11.36 -17.98
C LEU A 574 -28.34 10.66 -18.79
N ALA A 575 -29.17 9.83 -18.15
CA ALA A 575 -30.31 9.17 -18.82
C ALA A 575 -31.27 10.20 -19.43
N LEU A 576 -31.67 11.21 -18.64
CA LEU A 576 -32.54 12.31 -19.05
C LEU A 576 -31.93 13.15 -20.18
N ALA A 577 -30.63 13.45 -20.10
CA ALA A 577 -29.94 14.20 -21.16
C ALA A 577 -29.92 13.46 -22.48
N LYS A 578 -29.65 12.15 -22.46
CA LYS A 578 -29.74 11.28 -23.65
C LYS A 578 -31.16 11.19 -24.23
N GLU A 579 -32.20 11.31 -23.43
CA GLU A 579 -33.59 11.41 -23.88
C GLU A 579 -33.98 12.81 -24.41
N GLY A 580 -33.07 13.79 -24.30
CA GLY A 580 -33.29 15.17 -24.67
C GLY A 580 -34.10 15.99 -23.66
N GLN A 581 -34.28 15.49 -22.45
CA GLN A 581 -34.97 16.15 -21.33
C GLN A 581 -33.99 17.10 -20.56
N ASN A 582 -33.34 18.02 -21.29
CA ASN A 582 -32.20 18.83 -20.80
C ASN A 582 -32.48 19.61 -19.52
N ASP A 583 -33.68 20.16 -19.32
CA ASP A 583 -34.01 20.92 -18.11
C ASP A 583 -34.12 20.00 -16.86
N ALA A 584 -34.66 18.79 -17.03
CA ALA A 584 -34.70 17.78 -15.98
C ALA A 584 -33.30 17.26 -15.68
N ALA A 585 -32.51 16.95 -16.71
CA ALA A 585 -31.13 16.52 -16.58
C ALA A 585 -30.30 17.52 -15.78
N ARG A 586 -30.41 18.82 -16.10
CA ARG A 586 -29.72 19.89 -15.36
C ARG A 586 -30.10 19.91 -13.89
N THR A 587 -31.36 19.69 -13.55
CA THR A 587 -31.82 19.64 -12.17
C THR A 587 -31.14 18.51 -11.40
N GLU A 588 -31.01 17.34 -12.03
CA GLU A 588 -30.38 16.17 -11.42
C GLU A 588 -28.86 16.36 -11.27
N PHE A 589 -28.15 16.89 -12.30
CA PHE A 589 -26.73 17.22 -12.19
C PHE A 589 -26.46 18.25 -11.08
N GLN A 590 -27.27 19.29 -10.96
CA GLN A 590 -27.15 20.27 -9.87
C GLN A 590 -27.35 19.61 -8.51
N ARG A 591 -28.29 18.65 -8.40
CA ARG A 591 -28.52 17.93 -7.16
C ARG A 591 -27.33 17.02 -6.83
N SER A 592 -26.75 16.33 -7.80
CA SER A 592 -25.51 15.59 -7.62
C SER A 592 -24.39 16.50 -7.11
N LEU A 593 -24.17 17.67 -7.73
CA LEU A 593 -23.12 18.62 -7.34
C LEU A 593 -23.38 19.34 -6.00
N GLU A 594 -24.61 19.36 -5.51
CA GLU A 594 -24.93 19.79 -4.14
C GLU A 594 -24.50 18.74 -3.12
N LEU A 595 -24.63 17.46 -3.44
CA LEU A 595 -24.25 16.33 -2.58
C LEU A 595 -22.74 16.09 -2.61
N ASP A 596 -22.17 15.98 -3.81
CA ASP A 596 -20.72 15.93 -4.05
C ASP A 596 -20.31 16.98 -5.10
N PRO A 597 -19.75 18.11 -4.67
CA PRO A 597 -19.28 19.13 -5.60
C PRO A 597 -18.21 18.65 -6.60
N ASN A 598 -17.65 17.46 -6.40
CA ASN A 598 -16.58 16.89 -7.23
C ASN A 598 -17.05 15.68 -8.03
N ASP A 599 -18.37 15.43 -8.11
CA ASP A 599 -18.90 14.36 -8.98
C ASP A 599 -18.55 14.65 -10.44
N GLU A 600 -17.66 13.85 -10.99
CA GLU A 600 -17.12 14.05 -12.34
C GLU A 600 -18.23 13.88 -13.42
N ALA A 601 -19.07 12.86 -13.27
CA ALA A 601 -20.12 12.58 -14.25
C ALA A 601 -21.12 13.74 -14.35
N ALA A 602 -21.48 14.32 -13.19
CA ALA A 602 -22.34 15.50 -13.16
C ALA A 602 -21.65 16.76 -13.73
N LEU A 603 -20.35 16.96 -13.46
CA LEU A 603 -19.58 18.06 -14.03
C LEU A 603 -19.47 17.94 -15.55
N LEU A 604 -19.22 16.75 -16.08
CA LEU A 604 -19.18 16.48 -17.51
C LEU A 604 -20.55 16.71 -18.15
N GLY A 605 -21.62 16.16 -17.56
CA GLY A 605 -22.98 16.30 -18.06
C GLY A 605 -23.48 17.75 -18.04
N GLU A 606 -23.27 18.50 -16.97
CA GLU A 606 -23.63 19.94 -16.90
C GLU A 606 -22.81 20.74 -17.90
N GLY A 607 -21.49 20.50 -18.02
CA GLY A 607 -20.62 21.17 -18.98
C GLY A 607 -21.05 20.92 -20.44
N GLU A 608 -21.50 19.71 -20.78
CA GLU A 608 -22.05 19.39 -22.10
C GLU A 608 -23.37 20.12 -22.37
N LEU A 609 -24.27 20.16 -21.39
CA LEU A 609 -25.53 20.91 -21.50
C LEU A 609 -25.31 22.43 -21.63
N GLU A 610 -24.33 22.99 -20.93
CA GLU A 610 -23.95 24.39 -21.02
C GLU A 610 -23.37 24.74 -22.39
N ALA A 611 -22.48 23.89 -22.92
CA ALA A 611 -21.90 24.03 -24.24
C ALA A 611 -22.99 23.95 -25.34
N GLY A 612 -23.87 22.96 -25.28
CA GLY A 612 -25.00 22.79 -26.18
C GLY A 612 -26.01 23.94 -26.12
N GLY A 613 -26.20 24.55 -24.94
CA GLY A 613 -27.02 25.74 -24.72
C GLY A 613 -26.36 27.07 -25.14
N GLY A 614 -25.11 27.04 -25.65
CA GLY A 614 -24.36 28.22 -26.06
C GLY A 614 -23.72 29.01 -24.91
N GLN A 615 -23.72 28.46 -23.71
CA GLN A 615 -23.14 29.05 -22.47
C GLN A 615 -21.63 28.68 -22.36
N MET A 616 -20.88 28.92 -23.43
CA MET A 616 -19.53 28.37 -23.64
C MET A 616 -18.54 28.70 -22.49
N GLN A 617 -18.63 29.91 -21.90
CA GLN A 617 -17.73 30.25 -20.79
C GLN A 617 -18.06 29.45 -19.53
N GLN A 618 -19.33 29.21 -19.25
CA GLN A 618 -19.73 28.39 -18.12
C GLN A 618 -19.29 26.93 -18.33
N ALA A 619 -19.50 26.39 -19.54
CA ALA A 619 -19.01 25.06 -19.89
C ALA A 619 -17.49 24.90 -19.66
N ILE A 620 -16.69 25.92 -20.07
CA ILE A 620 -15.26 25.90 -19.81
C ILE A 620 -14.94 25.91 -18.32
N ASP A 621 -15.64 26.72 -17.53
CA ASP A 621 -15.42 26.81 -16.08
C ASP A 621 -15.79 25.48 -15.39
N THR A 622 -16.93 24.87 -15.76
CA THR A 622 -17.41 23.59 -15.22
C THR A 622 -16.48 22.43 -15.61
N LEU A 623 -16.10 22.33 -16.89
CA LEU A 623 -15.19 21.29 -17.39
C LEU A 623 -13.76 21.44 -16.86
N SER A 624 -13.29 22.69 -16.67
CA SER A 624 -11.99 22.93 -16.00
C SER A 624 -11.99 22.42 -14.56
N LYS A 625 -13.16 22.48 -13.89
CA LYS A 625 -13.30 21.89 -12.57
C LYS A 625 -13.26 20.36 -12.65
N ALA A 626 -13.91 19.72 -13.64
CA ALA A 626 -13.81 18.28 -13.86
C ALA A 626 -12.34 17.85 -14.03
N VAL A 627 -11.57 18.53 -14.88
CA VAL A 627 -10.12 18.28 -15.06
C VAL A 627 -9.35 18.50 -13.76
N SER A 628 -9.73 19.47 -12.92
CA SER A 628 -9.07 19.68 -11.63
C SER A 628 -9.37 18.57 -10.62
N VAL A 629 -10.52 17.87 -10.73
CA VAL A 629 -10.89 16.72 -9.91
C VAL A 629 -10.10 15.49 -10.32
N ASP A 630 -10.07 15.20 -11.62
CA ASP A 630 -9.21 14.15 -12.18
C ASP A 630 -8.42 14.66 -13.39
N PRO A 631 -7.15 15.08 -13.20
CA PRO A 631 -6.28 15.51 -14.29
C PRO A 631 -5.93 14.43 -15.30
N THR A 632 -6.27 13.17 -15.03
CA THR A 632 -6.02 12.02 -15.91
C THR A 632 -7.28 11.55 -16.64
N SER A 633 -8.41 12.19 -16.39
CA SER A 633 -9.65 11.90 -17.11
C SER A 633 -9.56 12.40 -18.56
N THR A 634 -9.41 11.46 -19.50
CA THR A 634 -9.38 11.79 -20.92
C THR A 634 -10.72 12.37 -21.38
N ASP A 635 -11.84 11.94 -20.82
CA ASP A 635 -13.17 12.47 -21.16
C ASP A 635 -13.32 13.92 -20.75
N ALA A 636 -12.81 14.31 -19.55
CA ALA A 636 -12.82 15.68 -19.10
C ALA A 636 -11.90 16.57 -19.96
N LEU A 637 -10.69 16.10 -20.24
CA LEU A 637 -9.72 16.82 -21.10
C LEU A 637 -10.26 17.01 -22.51
N GLU A 638 -10.86 15.99 -23.13
CA GLU A 638 -11.43 16.09 -24.47
C GLU A 638 -12.64 17.04 -24.53
N GLN A 639 -13.55 16.98 -23.55
CA GLN A 639 -14.69 17.88 -23.52
C GLN A 639 -14.25 19.32 -23.28
N LEU A 640 -13.27 19.57 -22.41
CA LEU A 640 -12.71 20.90 -22.18
C LEU A 640 -12.01 21.41 -23.45
N ALA A 641 -11.23 20.57 -24.12
CA ALA A 641 -10.59 20.91 -25.39
C ALA A 641 -11.61 21.27 -26.46
N ARG A 642 -12.73 20.53 -26.55
CA ARG A 642 -13.83 20.80 -27.46
C ARG A 642 -14.49 22.15 -27.15
N ALA A 643 -14.71 22.46 -25.87
CA ALA A 643 -15.26 23.76 -25.45
C ALA A 643 -14.30 24.92 -25.77
N TYR A 644 -12.99 24.76 -25.54
CA TYR A 644 -11.99 25.72 -25.95
C TYR A 644 -11.95 25.91 -27.46
N ALA A 645 -12.00 24.84 -28.25
CA ALA A 645 -12.00 24.92 -29.71
C ALA A 645 -13.23 25.67 -30.24
N GLN A 646 -14.41 25.38 -29.72
CA GLN A 646 -15.66 26.06 -30.08
C GLN A 646 -15.66 27.55 -29.69
N SER A 647 -14.97 27.90 -28.59
CA SER A 647 -14.79 29.31 -28.19
C SER A 647 -13.69 30.04 -28.96
N GLY A 648 -13.00 29.35 -29.87
CA GLY A 648 -11.89 29.91 -30.67
C GLY A 648 -10.54 29.92 -29.92
N GLN A 649 -10.42 29.33 -28.74
CA GLN A 649 -9.21 29.29 -27.93
C GLN A 649 -8.36 28.04 -28.33
N LEU A 650 -7.99 27.96 -29.64
CA LEU A 650 -7.37 26.76 -30.22
C LEU A 650 -6.04 26.37 -29.56
N GLY A 651 -5.28 27.31 -29.01
CA GLY A 651 -4.04 27.00 -28.28
C GLY A 651 -4.30 26.18 -27.02
N LYS A 652 -5.29 26.59 -26.23
CA LYS A 652 -5.68 25.85 -25.03
C LYS A 652 -6.28 24.49 -25.36
N ALA A 653 -7.12 24.41 -26.42
CA ALA A 653 -7.66 23.14 -26.89
C ALA A 653 -6.54 22.15 -27.24
N LEU A 654 -5.45 22.64 -27.85
CA LEU A 654 -4.30 21.82 -28.18
C LEU A 654 -3.54 21.33 -26.92
N ASP A 655 -3.44 22.19 -25.91
CA ASP A 655 -2.78 21.84 -24.65
C ASP A 655 -3.54 20.69 -23.94
N GLU A 656 -4.87 20.81 -23.80
CA GLU A 656 -5.69 19.78 -23.17
C GLU A 656 -5.67 18.45 -23.98
N LEU A 657 -5.72 18.50 -25.31
CA LEU A 657 -5.62 17.28 -26.13
C LEU A 657 -4.24 16.60 -26.00
N ARG A 658 -3.18 17.37 -25.84
CA ARG A 658 -1.84 16.81 -25.60
C ARG A 658 -1.72 16.18 -24.23
N ASP A 659 -2.37 16.77 -23.23
CA ASP A 659 -2.45 16.16 -21.90
C ASP A 659 -3.25 14.85 -21.96
N ALA A 660 -4.36 14.82 -22.69
CA ALA A 660 -5.13 13.59 -22.92
C ALA A 660 -4.30 12.52 -23.67
N ALA A 661 -3.55 12.91 -24.72
CA ALA A 661 -2.64 12.01 -25.43
C ALA A 661 -1.44 11.57 -24.56
N GLY A 662 -1.04 12.36 -23.57
CA GLY A 662 -0.09 11.96 -22.54
C GLY A 662 -0.60 10.83 -21.66
N VAL A 663 -1.92 10.79 -21.41
CA VAL A 663 -2.59 9.72 -20.66
C VAL A 663 -2.83 8.49 -21.54
N LYS A 664 -3.33 8.67 -22.78
CA LYS A 664 -3.62 7.60 -23.75
C LYS A 664 -2.85 7.82 -25.06
N PRO A 665 -1.56 7.56 -25.11
CA PRO A 665 -0.72 7.85 -26.30
C PRO A 665 -1.03 6.93 -27.50
N ASP A 666 -1.74 5.84 -27.33
CA ASP A 666 -2.13 4.93 -28.41
C ASP A 666 -3.61 5.09 -28.84
N ASP A 667 -4.22 6.23 -28.50
CA ASP A 667 -5.59 6.53 -28.95
C ASP A 667 -5.57 7.27 -30.29
N PRO A 668 -6.05 6.64 -31.41
CA PRO A 668 -6.03 7.27 -32.72
C PRO A 668 -6.96 8.48 -32.82
N LEU A 669 -8.04 8.54 -32.00
CA LEU A 669 -8.97 9.67 -32.01
C LEU A 669 -8.34 10.93 -31.45
N LEU A 670 -7.52 10.81 -30.40
CA LEU A 670 -6.77 11.95 -29.84
C LEU A 670 -5.78 12.52 -30.84
N HIS A 671 -4.97 11.67 -31.51
CA HIS A 671 -4.07 12.12 -32.55
C HIS A 671 -4.81 12.79 -33.71
N SER A 672 -5.97 12.27 -34.12
CA SER A 672 -6.80 12.91 -35.13
C SER A 672 -7.37 14.24 -34.65
N ALA A 673 -7.81 14.38 -33.42
CA ALA A 673 -8.30 15.62 -32.83
C ALA A 673 -7.17 16.68 -32.74
N ILE A 674 -5.97 16.29 -32.29
CA ILE A 674 -4.78 17.17 -32.28
C ILE A 674 -4.48 17.66 -33.70
N SER A 675 -4.48 16.76 -34.68
CA SER A 675 -4.29 17.09 -36.11
C SER A 675 -5.28 18.15 -36.60
N GLN A 676 -6.56 18.00 -36.26
CA GLN A 676 -7.60 18.95 -36.65
C GLN A 676 -7.38 20.34 -36.03
N VAL A 677 -7.02 20.43 -34.76
CA VAL A 677 -6.75 21.70 -34.08
C VAL A 677 -5.46 22.37 -34.68
N LEU A 678 -4.43 21.58 -34.93
CA LEU A 678 -3.19 22.06 -35.59
C LEU A 678 -3.48 22.58 -37.01
N ALA A 679 -4.31 21.89 -37.76
CA ALA A 679 -4.76 22.32 -39.09
C ALA A 679 -5.55 23.64 -39.05
N ALA A 680 -6.36 23.85 -38.00
CA ALA A 680 -7.09 25.09 -37.79
C ALA A 680 -6.19 26.25 -37.37
N THR A 681 -5.06 26.01 -36.67
CA THR A 681 -4.06 27.01 -36.32
C THR A 681 -3.07 27.28 -37.45
N GLY A 682 -3.10 26.50 -38.53
CA GLY A 682 -2.21 26.63 -39.69
C GLY A 682 -0.89 25.86 -39.60
N ASN A 683 -0.71 25.05 -38.56
CA ASN A 683 0.49 24.21 -38.35
C ASN A 683 0.35 22.88 -39.13
N LEU A 684 0.32 22.99 -40.47
CA LEU A 684 -0.04 21.89 -41.35
C LEU A 684 0.95 20.73 -41.33
N ASP A 685 2.24 20.99 -41.18
CA ASP A 685 3.26 19.92 -41.14
C ASP A 685 3.08 19.01 -39.91
N GLU A 686 2.89 19.63 -38.73
CA GLU A 686 2.66 18.92 -37.48
C GLU A 686 1.28 18.19 -37.53
N ALA A 687 0.26 18.82 -38.15
CA ALA A 687 -1.03 18.19 -38.36
C ALA A 687 -0.94 16.90 -39.20
N ILE A 688 -0.08 16.89 -40.22
CA ILE A 688 0.17 15.71 -41.07
C ILE A 688 0.85 14.60 -40.24
N GLU A 689 1.82 14.96 -39.39
CA GLU A 689 2.49 13.99 -38.53
C GLU A 689 1.53 13.32 -37.55
N GLU A 690 0.68 14.10 -36.88
CA GLU A 690 -0.35 13.59 -35.99
C GLU A 690 -1.41 12.73 -36.70
N GLN A 691 -1.85 13.14 -37.88
CA GLN A 691 -2.79 12.33 -38.67
C GLN A 691 -2.19 11.00 -39.11
N ARG A 692 -0.90 10.99 -39.43
CA ARG A 692 -0.17 9.75 -39.74
C ARG A 692 0.01 8.87 -38.51
N ALA A 693 0.20 9.46 -37.32
CA ALA A 693 0.23 8.71 -36.08
C ALA A 693 -1.13 8.05 -35.80
N ALA A 694 -2.25 8.77 -35.99
CA ALA A 694 -3.61 8.22 -35.89
C ALA A 694 -3.78 7.03 -36.84
N LEU A 695 -3.42 7.19 -38.11
CA LEU A 695 -3.56 6.14 -39.13
C LEU A 695 -2.61 4.95 -38.95
N LYS A 696 -1.50 5.12 -38.25
CA LYS A 696 -0.64 4.00 -37.85
C LYS A 696 -1.31 3.12 -36.79
N LEU A 697 -2.14 3.70 -35.94
CA LEU A 697 -2.92 3.02 -34.92
C LEU A 697 -4.25 2.43 -35.46
N LEU A 698 -4.85 3.14 -36.43
CA LEU A 698 -6.12 2.75 -37.08
C LEU A 698 -5.97 2.88 -38.60
N GLU A 699 -5.38 1.88 -39.26
CA GLU A 699 -5.08 1.91 -40.69
C GLU A 699 -6.35 1.84 -41.58
N ASP A 700 -7.43 1.24 -41.09
CA ASP A 700 -8.68 1.02 -41.81
C ASP A 700 -9.69 2.18 -41.66
N ASP A 701 -9.22 3.41 -41.30
CA ASP A 701 -10.06 4.60 -41.15
C ASP A 701 -10.15 5.40 -42.45
N PRO A 702 -11.28 5.35 -43.24
CA PRO A 702 -11.41 6.10 -44.46
C PRO A 702 -11.49 7.62 -44.24
N ASP A 703 -12.09 8.08 -43.14
CA ASP A 703 -12.13 9.50 -42.79
C ASP A 703 -10.73 10.04 -42.45
N GLY A 704 -9.94 9.26 -41.73
CA GLY A 704 -8.54 9.57 -41.39
C GLY A 704 -7.68 9.74 -42.65
N TRP A 705 -7.81 8.83 -43.63
CA TRP A 705 -7.12 8.95 -44.94
C TRP A 705 -7.59 10.14 -45.73
N ASN A 706 -8.91 10.42 -45.77
CA ASN A 706 -9.43 11.63 -46.38
C ASN A 706 -8.88 12.91 -45.72
N ASN A 707 -8.80 12.96 -44.38
CA ASN A 707 -8.27 14.08 -43.64
C ASN A 707 -6.79 14.31 -43.95
N LEU A 708 -5.97 13.23 -44.00
CA LEU A 708 -4.56 13.30 -44.42
C LEU A 708 -4.45 13.87 -45.85
N GLY A 709 -5.23 13.38 -46.78
CA GLY A 709 -5.25 13.90 -48.15
C GLY A 709 -5.59 15.39 -48.25
N VAL A 710 -6.52 15.88 -47.42
CA VAL A 710 -6.85 17.30 -47.33
C VAL A 710 -5.66 18.12 -46.82
N LEU A 711 -4.94 17.64 -45.80
CA LEU A 711 -3.74 18.30 -45.26
C LEU A 711 -2.60 18.34 -46.27
N GLU A 712 -2.33 17.20 -46.95
CA GLU A 712 -1.32 17.10 -47.99
C GLU A 712 -1.63 18.03 -49.21
N ALA A 713 -2.92 18.13 -49.60
CA ALA A 713 -3.32 19.06 -50.64
C ALA A 713 -3.11 20.52 -50.22
N ARG A 714 -3.40 20.88 -48.95
CA ARG A 714 -3.18 22.26 -48.43
C ARG A 714 -1.70 22.62 -48.36
N THR A 715 -0.80 21.66 -48.20
CA THR A 715 0.67 21.87 -48.21
C THR A 715 1.25 21.79 -49.63
N GLY A 716 0.46 21.51 -50.66
CA GLY A 716 0.87 21.39 -52.05
C GLY A 716 1.43 20.04 -52.47
N HIS A 717 1.34 19.03 -51.61
CA HIS A 717 1.75 17.66 -51.89
C HIS A 717 0.65 16.91 -52.68
N THR A 718 0.31 17.36 -53.88
CA THR A 718 -0.84 16.91 -54.65
C THR A 718 -0.78 15.42 -55.02
N ALA A 719 0.42 14.86 -55.20
CA ALA A 719 0.57 13.42 -55.47
C ALA A 719 0.16 12.57 -54.27
N SER A 720 0.72 12.93 -53.07
CA SER A 720 0.38 12.23 -51.80
C SER A 720 -1.10 12.36 -51.50
N ALA A 721 -1.67 13.57 -51.64
CA ALA A 721 -3.08 13.82 -51.43
C ALA A 721 -3.99 12.92 -52.29
N ARG A 722 -3.57 12.71 -53.57
CA ARG A 722 -4.30 11.81 -54.49
C ARG A 722 -4.31 10.37 -53.98
N ASP A 723 -3.11 9.87 -53.61
CA ASP A 723 -2.93 8.50 -53.09
C ASP A 723 -3.77 8.30 -51.83
N ASP A 724 -3.82 9.29 -50.93
CA ASP A 724 -4.58 9.24 -49.67
C ASP A 724 -6.09 9.21 -49.95
N PHE A 725 -6.61 10.05 -50.84
CA PHE A 725 -8.03 10.01 -51.22
C PHE A 725 -8.42 8.70 -51.94
N GLU A 726 -7.53 8.16 -52.78
CA GLU A 726 -7.74 6.85 -53.42
C GLU A 726 -7.74 5.73 -52.37
N HIS A 727 -6.89 5.83 -51.34
CA HIS A 727 -6.88 4.87 -50.24
C HIS A 727 -8.18 4.92 -49.46
N ALA A 728 -8.67 6.11 -49.04
CA ALA A 728 -9.97 6.29 -48.44
C ALA A 728 -11.11 5.64 -49.26
N LEU A 729 -11.08 5.83 -50.59
CA LEU A 729 -12.08 5.25 -51.49
C LEU A 729 -11.91 3.74 -51.69
N LYS A 730 -10.72 3.19 -51.48
CA LYS A 730 -10.51 1.75 -51.49
C LYS A 730 -11.10 1.11 -50.24
N LEU A 731 -11.02 1.74 -49.10
CA LEU A 731 -11.63 1.30 -47.84
C LEU A 731 -13.15 1.47 -47.88
N GLN A 732 -13.61 2.64 -48.31
CA GLN A 732 -15.05 2.97 -48.42
C GLN A 732 -15.36 3.56 -49.83
N PRO A 733 -15.80 2.72 -50.79
CA PRO A 733 -16.04 3.16 -52.17
C PRO A 733 -17.10 4.23 -52.36
N ASP A 734 -17.98 4.45 -51.41
CA ASP A 734 -19.05 5.46 -51.43
C ASP A 734 -18.74 6.70 -50.59
N HIS A 735 -17.55 6.84 -50.03
CA HIS A 735 -17.08 7.99 -49.25
C HIS A 735 -17.20 9.29 -50.05
N ALA A 736 -18.23 10.07 -49.73
CA ALA A 736 -18.65 11.24 -50.56
C ALA A 736 -17.58 12.35 -50.56
N GLU A 737 -16.97 12.64 -49.42
CA GLU A 737 -15.97 13.71 -49.28
C GLU A 737 -14.66 13.39 -50.00
N ALA A 738 -14.15 12.16 -49.88
CA ALA A 738 -12.97 11.72 -50.61
C ALA A 738 -13.16 11.80 -52.12
N LYS A 739 -14.34 11.41 -52.65
CA LYS A 739 -14.68 11.57 -54.08
C LYS A 739 -14.67 13.03 -54.50
N ALA A 740 -15.28 13.91 -53.69
CA ALA A 740 -15.31 15.33 -53.99
C ALA A 740 -13.94 15.98 -53.97
N ASN A 741 -13.13 15.60 -52.97
CA ASN A 741 -11.75 16.13 -52.80
C ASN A 741 -10.83 15.64 -53.94
N LEU A 742 -10.88 14.38 -54.32
CA LEU A 742 -10.14 13.82 -55.45
C LEU A 742 -10.53 14.50 -56.76
N ALA A 743 -11.82 14.74 -57.01
CA ALA A 743 -12.30 15.44 -58.22
C ALA A 743 -11.82 16.91 -58.27
N ARG A 744 -11.81 17.61 -57.13
CA ARG A 744 -11.24 18.99 -57.05
C ARG A 744 -9.76 19.01 -57.35
N LEU A 745 -9.00 18.06 -56.85
CA LEU A 745 -7.57 17.94 -57.09
C LEU A 745 -7.28 17.74 -58.60
N GLN A 746 -8.06 16.89 -59.27
CA GLN A 746 -7.97 16.62 -60.73
C GLN A 746 -8.37 17.81 -61.64
N GLY A 747 -9.20 18.73 -61.11
CA GLY A 747 -9.64 19.91 -61.86
C GLY A 747 -8.67 21.09 -61.78
N HIS A 748 -7.62 20.99 -61.00
CA HIS A 748 -6.58 21.99 -60.84
C HIS A 748 -5.24 21.59 -61.48
N ASP A 749 -5.09 20.36 -61.99
CA ASP A 749 -4.02 19.90 -62.88
C ASP A 749 -4.36 20.27 -64.32
#